data_24f8df030dacaf21c56de8c251b7a1ce
#
_entry.id   24f8df030dacaf21c56de8c251b7a1ce
#
_cell.length_a   1.000
_cell.length_b   1.000
_cell.length_c   1.000
_cell.angle_alpha   90.00
_cell.angle_beta   90.00
_cell.angle_gamma   90.00
#
_symmetry.space_group_name_H-M   'P 1'
#
loop_
_entity.id
_entity.type
_entity.pdbx_description
1 polymer ?
#
loop_
_entity_poly.entity_id
_entity_poly.type
_entity_poly.pdbx_seq_one_letter_code
_entity_poly.pdbx_strand_id
1 'polypeptide(L)'
;MKRRETEERNGRGTAVGRMRYIAPGCVFAVLLLLMLLRIAQIGRWEPLLPGEIAAGERTVTVTVPAQRGQIFDRNGTLLVGNNYTYELDCDARQFAGKTDAVAALFVKLAECGIAGDYADAAALEAAINEAAGADSSVTVVEETTEGADSTSEPANGDAGAAESDGSAAESGDSGGTDGDTPKRNAGGRLVLSENAPMSMIAYVISDRPAGLSIEKRSERVYYDDGAAAQLLGHIGRISDASLQYYSDLGYPMDAIVGTSGAEAIFEEYLHGTDGSMRVTYDGAGNVTSTEYLTEPTRGADIYLTLDIGLQKTALEALNAQLEAVGSQCGATVALDPASGEVLVCLSMPTYSQEQYKNDWQTLAATEGAPLFNRATEGRYAPGSIMKLSTAVAALEEGIITPQTTVTDEGVYTYYDDFQPECWLWGRRHETHGSQNVRSAIMNSCNYFFYEIGRQTSIDKLNEWSLRLGLGQKAGIELRESEPVLAGRAERRERGEYWGEGETLAAAIGQSDNLFTPLQTAAFISVIAEGGEGYRAHLLLRAVAPDGTVKVESQPEQTVSASLSAETLDAVRGGMYDAARSGTVGRVFADCGYDIAAKTGTAQISSGNSNALFACYAPFVYPQIAVVCVIENGTDGYNAAAPAEPVISSYLGQ
;
A
#
# COMPACT_ATOMS: atom_id res chain seq x y z
N MET A 1 -6.43 -86.72 -44.65
CA MET A 1 -5.57 -86.63 -43.46
C MET A 1 -5.55 -85.21 -42.99
N LYS A 2 -6.57 -84.76 -42.29
CA LYS A 2 -6.72 -83.52 -41.61
C LYS A 2 -7.69 -83.78 -40.46
N ARG A 3 -7.20 -83.86 -39.22
CA ARG A 3 -7.94 -83.80 -37.95
C ARG A 3 -7.06 -84.44 -36.88
N ARG A 4 -6.26 -83.53 -36.19
CA ARG A 4 -5.72 -83.76 -34.84
C ARG A 4 -4.62 -82.73 -34.59
N GLU A 5 -4.99 -81.45 -34.40
CA GLU A 5 -4.11 -80.41 -33.84
C GLU A 5 -4.96 -79.25 -33.40
N THR A 6 -5.95 -79.42 -32.54
CA THR A 6 -6.77 -78.33 -32.00
C THR A 6 -7.27 -78.56 -30.55
N GLU A 7 -6.52 -79.26 -29.71
CA GLU A 7 -6.98 -79.47 -28.32
C GLU A 7 -5.94 -79.15 -27.20
N GLU A 8 -4.77 -78.60 -27.53
CA GLU A 8 -3.77 -78.31 -26.46
C GLU A 8 -3.46 -76.82 -26.24
N ARG A 9 -4.36 -75.92 -26.61
CA ARG A 9 -4.09 -74.46 -26.43
C ARG A 9 -5.04 -73.72 -25.50
N ASN A 10 -5.93 -74.34 -24.75
CA ASN A 10 -6.93 -73.69 -23.91
C ASN A 10 -6.74 -73.88 -22.38
N GLY A 11 -5.59 -74.37 -21.91
CA GLY A 11 -5.36 -74.67 -20.48
C GLY A 11 -4.47 -73.68 -19.71
N ARG A 12 -3.83 -72.69 -20.36
CA ARG A 12 -2.91 -71.78 -19.71
C ARG A 12 -3.36 -70.29 -19.60
N GLY A 13 -4.52 -69.95 -20.17
CA GLY A 13 -5.02 -68.54 -20.17
C GLY A 13 -5.80 -68.07 -18.94
N THR A 14 -6.29 -68.98 -18.10
CA THR A 14 -7.21 -68.64 -16.99
C THR A 14 -6.55 -68.45 -15.65
N ALA A 15 -5.29 -68.89 -15.44
CA ALA A 15 -4.58 -68.67 -14.16
C ALA A 15 -3.94 -67.27 -14.01
N VAL A 16 -3.42 -66.73 -15.12
CA VAL A 16 -2.76 -65.40 -15.10
C VAL A 16 -3.77 -64.26 -15.02
N GLY A 17 -4.99 -64.44 -15.55
CA GLY A 17 -6.07 -63.44 -15.47
C GLY A 17 -6.62 -63.24 -14.04
N ARG A 18 -6.71 -64.30 -13.26
CA ARG A 18 -7.18 -64.22 -11.87
C ARG A 18 -6.16 -63.59 -10.90
N MET A 19 -4.88 -63.77 -11.14
CA MET A 19 -3.84 -63.18 -10.31
C MET A 19 -3.72 -61.65 -10.45
N ARG A 20 -4.12 -61.08 -11.61
CA ARG A 20 -4.10 -59.65 -11.87
C ARG A 20 -5.15 -58.88 -11.08
N TYR A 21 -6.22 -59.49 -10.61
CA TYR A 21 -7.28 -58.88 -9.80
C TYR A 21 -7.17 -59.22 -8.31
N ILE A 22 -6.48 -60.32 -7.97
CA ILE A 22 -6.29 -60.73 -6.57
C ILE A 22 -5.22 -59.87 -5.88
N ALA A 23 -4.13 -59.50 -6.56
CA ALA A 23 -3.06 -58.69 -5.97
C ALA A 23 -3.51 -57.26 -5.59
N PRO A 24 -4.24 -56.47 -6.45
CA PRO A 24 -4.81 -55.20 -6.04
C PRO A 24 -5.87 -55.34 -4.95
N GLY A 25 -6.69 -56.41 -4.97
CA GLY A 25 -7.68 -56.68 -3.93
C GLY A 25 -7.05 -56.94 -2.55
N CYS A 26 -5.94 -57.70 -2.51
CA CYS A 26 -5.20 -57.93 -1.29
C CYS A 26 -4.53 -56.65 -0.74
N VAL A 27 -3.97 -55.77 -1.62
CA VAL A 27 -3.40 -54.50 -1.23
C VAL A 27 -4.48 -53.56 -0.66
N PHE A 28 -5.65 -53.50 -1.32
CA PHE A 28 -6.78 -52.71 -0.83
C PHE A 28 -7.32 -53.24 0.50
N ALA A 29 -7.42 -54.57 0.67
CA ALA A 29 -7.84 -55.16 1.95
C ALA A 29 -6.84 -54.88 3.10
N VAL A 30 -5.54 -54.86 2.81
CA VAL A 30 -4.50 -54.51 3.80
C VAL A 30 -4.57 -53.01 4.16
N LEU A 31 -4.77 -52.15 3.18
CA LEU A 31 -4.93 -50.72 3.43
C LEU A 31 -6.20 -50.42 4.23
N LEU A 32 -7.31 -51.08 3.90
CA LEU A 32 -8.56 -50.98 4.65
C LEU A 32 -8.40 -51.49 6.09
N LEU A 33 -7.68 -52.59 6.30
CA LEU A 33 -7.38 -53.12 7.62
C LEU A 33 -6.49 -52.19 8.42
N LEU A 34 -5.49 -51.57 7.79
CA LEU A 34 -4.64 -50.54 8.44
C LEU A 34 -5.44 -49.30 8.78
N MET A 35 -6.38 -48.88 7.94
CA MET A 35 -7.28 -47.77 8.22
C MET A 35 -8.23 -48.06 9.36
N LEU A 36 -8.81 -49.29 9.39
CA LEU A 36 -9.65 -49.74 10.50
C LEU A 36 -8.87 -49.89 11.83
N LEU A 37 -7.61 -50.34 11.74
CA LEU A 37 -6.72 -50.36 12.92
C LEU A 37 -6.38 -48.96 13.43
N ARG A 38 -6.21 -48.03 12.52
CA ARG A 38 -6.02 -46.58 12.87
C ARG A 38 -7.27 -46.00 13.50
N ILE A 39 -8.45 -46.25 12.92
CA ILE A 39 -9.74 -45.83 13.52
C ILE A 39 -9.94 -46.48 14.90
N ALA A 40 -9.61 -47.77 15.04
CA ALA A 40 -9.68 -48.45 16.35
C ALA A 40 -8.63 -47.95 17.36
N GLN A 41 -7.48 -47.43 16.89
CA GLN A 41 -6.51 -46.74 17.75
C GLN A 41 -7.01 -45.36 18.20
N ILE A 42 -7.67 -44.61 17.29
CA ILE A 42 -8.30 -43.31 17.56
C ILE A 42 -9.55 -43.54 18.46
N GLY A 43 -10.34 -44.58 18.21
CA GLY A 43 -11.51 -44.92 19.01
C GLY A 43 -11.20 -45.52 20.40
N ARG A 44 -9.91 -45.78 20.70
CA ARG A 44 -9.45 -46.10 22.08
C ARG A 44 -9.10 -44.89 22.92
N TRP A 45 -9.21 -43.68 22.38
CA TRP A 45 -9.38 -42.50 23.22
C TRP A 45 -10.77 -42.61 23.86
N GLU A 46 -10.79 -43.07 25.11
CA GLU A 46 -12.00 -43.08 25.91
C GLU A 46 -12.53 -41.65 25.94
N PRO A 47 -13.76 -41.37 25.43
CA PRO A 47 -14.38 -40.08 25.70
C PRO A 47 -14.51 -40.00 27.22
N LEU A 48 -13.84 -39.05 27.85
CA LEU A 48 -14.06 -38.73 29.27
C LEU A 48 -15.57 -38.54 29.45
N LEU A 49 -16.19 -39.44 30.19
CA LEU A 49 -17.61 -39.36 30.48
C LEU A 49 -17.88 -38.00 31.17
N PRO A 50 -18.99 -37.31 30.90
CA PRO A 50 -19.31 -35.98 31.47
C PRO A 50 -19.25 -35.90 32.99
N GLY A 51 -19.15 -37.02 33.70
CA GLY A 51 -19.01 -37.09 35.15
C GLY A 51 -17.56 -37.14 35.69
N GLU A 52 -16.57 -37.39 34.81
CA GLU A 52 -15.15 -37.46 35.24
C GLU A 52 -14.39 -36.12 35.03
N ILE A 53 -14.98 -35.17 34.28
CA ILE A 53 -14.43 -33.82 34.08
C ILE A 53 -14.60 -32.95 35.36
N ALA A 54 -15.43 -33.37 36.31
CA ALA A 54 -15.79 -32.58 37.50
C ALA A 54 -14.78 -32.64 38.65
N ALA A 55 -13.66 -33.34 38.55
CA ALA A 55 -12.75 -33.56 39.68
C ALA A 55 -11.29 -33.19 39.46
N GLY A 56 -10.93 -32.48 38.36
CA GLY A 56 -9.53 -32.15 38.07
C GLY A 56 -9.32 -30.70 37.63
N GLU A 57 -8.25 -30.07 38.09
CA GLU A 57 -7.77 -28.82 37.55
C GLU A 57 -7.39 -29.03 36.06
N ARG A 58 -7.90 -28.13 35.18
CA ARG A 58 -7.53 -28.10 33.77
C ARG A 58 -6.59 -26.92 33.52
N THR A 59 -5.44 -27.19 32.96
CA THR A 59 -4.47 -26.14 32.59
C THR A 59 -4.41 -25.97 31.10
N VAL A 60 -4.51 -24.71 30.63
CA VAL A 60 -4.41 -24.31 29.22
C VAL A 60 -3.31 -23.26 29.09
N THR A 61 -2.49 -23.38 28.06
CA THR A 61 -1.56 -22.31 27.67
C THR A 61 -2.22 -21.44 26.62
N VAL A 62 -2.27 -20.14 26.88
CA VAL A 62 -2.81 -19.14 25.97
C VAL A 62 -1.69 -18.21 25.49
N THR A 63 -1.75 -17.80 24.24
CA THR A 63 -0.87 -16.76 23.69
C THR A 63 -1.30 -15.41 24.24
N VAL A 64 -0.34 -14.60 24.66
CA VAL A 64 -0.55 -13.21 25.09
C VAL A 64 0.05 -12.32 24.01
N PRO A 65 -0.78 -11.62 23.20
CA PRO A 65 -0.30 -10.78 22.13
C PRO A 65 0.66 -9.70 22.62
N ALA A 66 1.73 -9.47 21.88
CA ALA A 66 2.63 -8.36 22.12
C ALA A 66 1.96 -7.03 21.80
N GLN A 67 2.36 -6.00 22.51
CA GLN A 67 1.98 -4.65 22.15
C GLN A 67 2.74 -4.21 20.91
N ARG A 68 2.03 -3.73 19.89
CA ARG A 68 2.61 -3.22 18.66
C ARG A 68 3.42 -1.94 18.92
N GLY A 69 4.56 -1.75 18.24
CA GLY A 69 5.36 -0.54 18.28
C GLY A 69 4.58 0.68 17.76
N GLN A 70 5.04 1.88 18.06
CA GLN A 70 4.45 3.14 17.62
C GLN A 70 5.14 3.65 16.36
N ILE A 71 4.47 4.53 15.60
CA ILE A 71 5.05 5.18 14.43
C ILE A 71 5.09 6.68 14.70
N PHE A 72 6.26 7.26 14.49
CA PHE A 72 6.54 8.67 14.66
C PHE A 72 7.01 9.30 13.35
N ASP A 73 6.82 10.60 13.21
CA ASP A 73 7.47 11.38 12.16
C ASP A 73 8.96 11.63 12.50
N ARG A 74 9.68 12.30 11.61
CA ARG A 74 11.11 12.61 11.78
C ARG A 74 11.41 13.46 13.03
N ASN A 75 10.44 14.27 13.47
CA ASN A 75 10.55 15.19 14.59
C ASN A 75 10.14 14.55 15.93
N GLY A 76 9.67 13.28 15.91
CA GLY A 76 9.17 12.56 17.06
C GLY A 76 7.70 12.83 17.37
N THR A 77 6.93 13.39 16.44
CA THR A 77 5.48 13.53 16.55
C THR A 77 4.83 12.16 16.37
N LEU A 78 3.99 11.75 17.29
CA LEU A 78 3.29 10.47 17.23
C LEU A 78 2.25 10.49 16.08
N LEU A 79 2.42 9.58 15.12
CA LEU A 79 1.50 9.38 13.99
C LEU A 79 0.55 8.22 14.22
N VAL A 80 1.06 7.10 14.75
CA VAL A 80 0.26 5.91 15.04
C VAL A 80 0.66 5.36 16.41
N GLY A 81 -0.33 5.23 17.28
CA GLY A 81 -0.14 4.73 18.63
C GLY A 81 -1.12 3.63 18.99
N ASN A 82 -1.08 3.24 20.26
CA ASN A 82 -2.01 2.27 20.82
C ASN A 82 -2.80 2.94 21.93
N ASN A 83 -4.11 2.85 21.85
CA ASN A 83 -4.99 3.19 22.95
C ASN A 83 -5.44 1.90 23.65
N TYR A 84 -5.65 1.97 24.95
CA TYR A 84 -6.12 0.82 25.71
C TYR A 84 -7.59 1.01 26.01
N THR A 85 -8.39 0.05 25.58
CA THR A 85 -9.78 -0.11 25.99
C THR A 85 -9.89 -1.27 26.96
N TYR A 86 -10.90 -1.26 27.80
CA TYR A 86 -11.19 -2.31 28.73
C TYR A 86 -12.56 -2.88 28.40
N GLU A 87 -12.55 -4.07 27.80
CA GLU A 87 -13.78 -4.76 27.45
C GLU A 87 -14.36 -5.43 28.69
N LEU A 88 -15.66 -5.23 28.93
CA LEU A 88 -16.41 -5.91 29.97
C LEU A 88 -17.12 -7.13 29.40
N ASP A 89 -16.71 -8.29 29.83
CA ASP A 89 -17.26 -9.56 29.42
C ASP A 89 -18.16 -10.17 30.47
N CYS A 90 -19.21 -10.85 29.98
CA CYS A 90 -20.12 -11.64 30.76
C CYS A 90 -20.09 -13.11 30.30
N ASP A 91 -19.82 -14.06 31.20
CA ASP A 91 -20.11 -15.47 30.97
C ASP A 91 -21.62 -15.69 31.09
N ALA A 92 -22.28 -15.69 29.93
CA ALA A 92 -23.74 -15.78 29.83
C ALA A 92 -24.30 -17.03 30.53
N ARG A 93 -23.55 -18.14 30.57
CA ARG A 93 -23.98 -19.40 31.25
C ARG A 93 -24.15 -19.23 32.74
N GLN A 94 -23.40 -18.32 33.37
CA GLN A 94 -23.52 -18.03 34.79
C GLN A 94 -24.75 -17.19 35.14
N PHE A 95 -25.32 -16.47 34.20
CA PHE A 95 -26.48 -15.58 34.35
C PHE A 95 -27.74 -16.14 33.74
N ALA A 96 -27.67 -17.06 32.79
CA ALA A 96 -28.82 -17.61 32.06
C ALA A 96 -29.88 -18.20 33.04
N GLY A 97 -31.12 -17.78 32.86
CA GLY A 97 -32.26 -18.17 33.69
C GLY A 97 -32.27 -17.61 35.12
N LYS A 98 -31.39 -16.66 35.45
CA LYS A 98 -31.29 -16.02 36.79
C LYS A 98 -31.75 -14.55 36.69
N THR A 99 -33.05 -14.33 36.53
CA THR A 99 -33.66 -13.00 36.32
C THR A 99 -33.24 -11.96 37.38
N ASP A 100 -33.22 -12.35 38.67
CA ASP A 100 -32.79 -11.44 39.76
C ASP A 100 -31.35 -10.99 39.63
N ALA A 101 -30.44 -11.92 39.24
CA ALA A 101 -29.02 -11.61 39.05
C ALA A 101 -28.80 -10.70 37.82
N VAL A 102 -29.55 -10.92 36.74
CA VAL A 102 -29.53 -10.07 35.53
C VAL A 102 -30.07 -8.67 35.83
N ALA A 103 -31.15 -8.58 36.62
CA ALA A 103 -31.70 -7.29 37.05
C ALA A 103 -30.70 -6.50 37.89
N ALA A 104 -30.00 -7.17 38.82
CA ALA A 104 -28.96 -6.54 39.62
C ALA A 104 -27.76 -6.10 38.77
N LEU A 105 -27.35 -6.92 37.79
CA LEU A 105 -26.32 -6.56 36.81
C LEU A 105 -26.73 -5.33 35.99
N PHE A 106 -27.96 -5.30 35.48
CA PHE A 106 -28.46 -4.16 34.70
C PHE A 106 -28.42 -2.85 35.50
N VAL A 107 -28.85 -2.89 36.78
CA VAL A 107 -28.75 -1.73 37.67
C VAL A 107 -27.30 -1.27 37.81
N LYS A 108 -26.37 -2.22 37.96
CA LYS A 108 -24.93 -1.89 38.08
C LYS A 108 -24.35 -1.30 36.80
N LEU A 109 -24.73 -1.84 35.65
CA LEU A 109 -24.36 -1.28 34.34
C LEU A 109 -24.89 0.17 34.19
N ALA A 110 -26.13 0.42 34.60
CA ALA A 110 -26.75 1.74 34.58
C ALA A 110 -26.03 2.74 35.51
N GLU A 111 -25.68 2.31 36.76
CA GLU A 111 -24.88 3.13 37.70
C GLU A 111 -23.52 3.52 37.14
N CYS A 112 -22.92 2.64 36.32
CA CYS A 112 -21.63 2.88 35.69
C CYS A 112 -21.72 3.54 34.30
N GLY A 113 -22.95 3.83 33.81
CA GLY A 113 -23.15 4.53 32.53
C GLY A 113 -23.07 3.62 31.27
N ILE A 114 -23.16 2.28 31.45
CA ILE A 114 -23.04 1.30 30.34
C ILE A 114 -24.41 0.81 29.83
N ALA A 115 -25.50 1.11 30.53
CA ALA A 115 -26.83 0.53 30.20
C ALA A 115 -27.42 1.00 28.85
N GLY A 116 -26.78 1.90 28.12
CA GLY A 116 -27.31 2.46 26.87
C GLY A 116 -27.50 1.45 25.72
N ASP A 117 -26.82 0.30 25.77
CA ASP A 117 -26.92 -0.74 24.74
C ASP A 117 -28.11 -1.69 24.95
N TYR A 118 -28.77 -1.63 26.12
CA TYR A 118 -29.90 -2.46 26.47
C TYR A 118 -31.05 -1.56 26.96
N ALA A 119 -32.24 -1.70 26.38
CA ALA A 119 -33.39 -0.85 26.70
C ALA A 119 -33.86 -1.03 28.17
N ASP A 120 -33.74 -2.26 28.69
CA ASP A 120 -34.12 -2.64 30.05
C ASP A 120 -33.45 -3.97 30.46
N ALA A 121 -33.67 -4.40 31.69
CA ALA A 121 -33.13 -5.67 32.20
C ALA A 121 -33.64 -6.90 31.43
N ALA A 122 -34.85 -6.83 30.83
CA ALA A 122 -35.39 -7.93 30.04
C ALA A 122 -34.66 -8.08 28.70
N ALA A 123 -34.27 -6.97 28.07
CA ALA A 123 -33.43 -6.97 26.87
C ALA A 123 -32.04 -7.57 27.13
N LEU A 124 -31.43 -7.21 28.26
CA LEU A 124 -30.16 -7.81 28.70
C LEU A 124 -30.30 -9.32 28.97
N GLU A 125 -31.41 -9.73 29.63
CA GLU A 125 -31.67 -11.16 29.91
C GLU A 125 -31.87 -11.95 28.62
N ALA A 126 -32.53 -11.39 27.62
CA ALA A 126 -32.70 -12.00 26.30
C ALA A 126 -31.35 -12.22 25.62
N ALA A 127 -30.49 -11.21 25.61
CA ALA A 127 -29.12 -11.31 25.04
C ALA A 127 -28.24 -12.34 25.75
N ILE A 128 -28.32 -12.40 27.09
CA ILE A 128 -27.60 -13.38 27.90
C ILE A 128 -28.08 -14.81 27.59
N ASN A 129 -29.42 -15.03 27.52
CA ASN A 129 -29.99 -16.33 27.24
C ASN A 129 -29.65 -16.79 25.79
N GLU A 130 -29.63 -15.88 24.83
CA GLU A 130 -29.22 -16.15 23.46
C GLU A 130 -27.75 -16.56 23.41
N ALA A 131 -26.86 -15.80 24.06
CA ALA A 131 -25.43 -16.10 24.15
C ALA A 131 -25.15 -17.46 24.83
N ALA A 132 -25.92 -17.79 25.86
CA ALA A 132 -25.81 -19.08 26.56
C ALA A 132 -26.33 -20.27 25.72
N GLY A 133 -27.30 -20.04 24.83
CA GLY A 133 -27.90 -21.06 23.95
C GLY A 133 -27.12 -21.33 22.66
N ALA A 134 -26.24 -20.43 22.27
CA ALA A 134 -25.47 -20.51 21.00
C ALA A 134 -24.46 -21.68 20.94
N ASP A 135 -24.18 -22.31 22.06
CA ASP A 135 -23.23 -23.44 22.15
C ASP A 135 -23.83 -24.82 21.74
N SER A 136 -25.12 -24.87 21.33
CA SER A 136 -25.85 -26.12 21.08
C SER A 136 -25.93 -26.51 19.60
N SER A 137 -25.35 -25.75 18.65
CA SER A 137 -25.47 -26.01 17.23
C SER A 137 -24.17 -25.83 16.45
N VAL A 138 -23.17 -26.67 16.73
CA VAL A 138 -22.22 -27.04 15.69
C VAL A 138 -22.91 -28.08 14.82
N THR A 139 -23.64 -27.64 13.83
CA THR A 139 -24.13 -28.48 12.74
C THR A 139 -22.91 -28.86 11.91
N VAL A 140 -22.49 -30.11 12.05
CA VAL A 140 -21.62 -30.76 11.08
C VAL A 140 -22.37 -30.80 9.76
N VAL A 141 -21.97 -29.97 8.82
CA VAL A 141 -22.47 -30.09 7.44
C VAL A 141 -21.80 -31.33 6.86
N GLU A 142 -22.53 -32.45 6.83
CA GLU A 142 -22.19 -33.59 6.00
C GLU A 142 -22.37 -33.16 4.53
N GLU A 143 -21.28 -33.02 3.82
CA GLU A 143 -21.29 -32.95 2.36
C GLU A 143 -21.76 -34.31 1.80
N THR A 144 -23.03 -34.40 1.43
CA THR A 144 -23.52 -35.46 0.59
C THR A 144 -23.08 -35.20 -0.84
N THR A 145 -22.05 -35.92 -1.26
CA THR A 145 -21.69 -36.05 -2.67
C THR A 145 -22.73 -36.92 -3.40
N GLU A 146 -23.67 -36.30 -4.09
CA GLU A 146 -24.41 -36.97 -5.15
C GLU A 146 -23.70 -36.73 -6.49
N GLY A 147 -23.31 -37.84 -7.12
CA GLY A 147 -22.65 -37.87 -8.41
C GLY A 147 -23.63 -37.60 -9.55
N ALA A 148 -23.16 -36.84 -10.52
CA ALA A 148 -23.72 -36.89 -11.88
C ALA A 148 -22.57 -36.94 -12.87
N ASP A 149 -22.49 -38.12 -13.46
CA ASP A 149 -21.67 -38.48 -14.62
C ASP A 149 -22.20 -37.79 -15.90
N SER A 150 -21.33 -37.08 -16.64
CA SER A 150 -21.51 -36.97 -18.10
C SER A 150 -20.19 -36.57 -18.78
N THR A 151 -19.71 -37.55 -19.52
CA THR A 151 -18.65 -37.51 -20.52
C THR A 151 -18.94 -36.54 -21.66
N SER A 152 -17.94 -35.72 -22.06
CA SER A 152 -17.63 -35.53 -23.51
C SER A 152 -16.29 -34.81 -23.67
N GLU A 153 -15.42 -35.46 -24.42
CA GLU A 153 -14.10 -35.01 -24.89
C GLU A 153 -14.22 -34.08 -26.13
N PRO A 154 -13.09 -33.55 -26.65
CA PRO A 154 -12.91 -32.14 -27.00
C PRO A 154 -12.92 -31.88 -28.51
N ALA A 155 -13.10 -30.64 -28.89
CA ALA A 155 -12.81 -30.16 -30.25
C ALA A 155 -11.91 -28.91 -30.23
N ASN A 156 -10.80 -29.05 -30.93
CA ASN A 156 -9.85 -28.02 -31.34
C ASN A 156 -10.50 -26.85 -32.11
N GLY A 157 -10.02 -25.67 -31.90
CA GLY A 157 -10.31 -24.50 -32.75
C GLY A 157 -9.49 -23.26 -32.37
N ASP A 158 -8.61 -22.97 -33.23
CA ASP A 158 -7.54 -21.97 -33.36
C ASP A 158 -7.96 -20.49 -33.18
N ALA A 159 -6.97 -19.69 -32.73
CA ALA A 159 -6.66 -18.31 -33.01
C ALA A 159 -7.63 -17.15 -32.66
N GLY A 160 -7.11 -16.21 -31.87
CA GLY A 160 -7.58 -14.85 -31.78
C GLY A 160 -7.04 -14.10 -30.56
N ALA A 161 -5.88 -13.49 -30.70
CA ALA A 161 -5.32 -12.57 -29.74
C ALA A 161 -6.21 -11.33 -29.62
N ALA A 162 -6.59 -10.97 -28.41
CA ALA A 162 -7.04 -9.64 -28.07
C ALA A 162 -6.55 -9.32 -26.66
N GLU A 163 -5.70 -8.34 -26.59
CA GLU A 163 -5.19 -7.74 -25.36
C GLU A 163 -6.36 -7.21 -24.52
N SER A 164 -6.36 -7.53 -23.25
CA SER A 164 -7.15 -6.81 -22.27
C SER A 164 -6.31 -6.61 -21.03
N ASP A 165 -6.20 -5.35 -20.67
CA ASP A 165 -5.68 -4.79 -19.44
C ASP A 165 -5.83 -5.72 -18.23
N GLY A 166 -4.70 -5.91 -17.56
CA GLY A 166 -4.63 -6.60 -16.29
C GLY A 166 -5.31 -5.82 -15.18
N SER A 167 -6.59 -6.02 -14.99
CA SER A 167 -7.22 -5.73 -13.72
C SER A 167 -6.87 -6.86 -12.77
N ALA A 168 -6.05 -6.56 -11.76
CA ALA A 168 -5.85 -7.42 -10.62
C ALA A 168 -7.22 -7.66 -9.96
N ALA A 169 -7.71 -8.90 -10.03
CA ALA A 169 -8.86 -9.32 -9.26
C ALA A 169 -8.46 -9.34 -7.79
N GLU A 170 -8.85 -8.31 -7.05
CA GLU A 170 -8.92 -8.38 -5.60
C GLU A 170 -10.00 -9.40 -5.23
N SER A 171 -9.57 -10.48 -4.58
CA SER A 171 -10.48 -11.38 -3.91
C SER A 171 -11.16 -10.57 -2.79
N GLY A 172 -12.39 -10.15 -3.04
CA GLY A 172 -13.20 -9.47 -2.05
C GLY A 172 -13.43 -10.38 -0.85
N ASP A 173 -12.81 -10.04 0.25
CA ASP A 173 -13.28 -10.46 1.56
C ASP A 173 -14.61 -9.76 1.79
N SER A 174 -15.66 -10.57 1.88
CA SER A 174 -17.01 -10.11 2.20
C SER A 174 -17.04 -9.69 3.66
N GLY A 175 -16.55 -8.48 3.94
CA GLY A 175 -16.82 -7.77 5.17
C GLY A 175 -18.32 -7.45 5.22
N GLY A 176 -19.08 -8.25 5.96
CA GLY A 176 -20.50 -8.01 6.19
C GLY A 176 -20.71 -6.64 6.82
N THR A 177 -21.64 -5.89 6.25
CA THR A 177 -22.20 -4.69 6.83
C THR A 177 -22.96 -5.09 8.08
N ASP A 178 -22.38 -4.89 9.25
CA ASP A 178 -23.09 -4.95 10.51
C ASP A 178 -23.49 -3.55 10.96
N GLY A 179 -24.56 -3.07 10.31
CA GLY A 179 -25.50 -2.22 11.01
C GLY A 179 -26.40 -3.16 11.82
N ASP A 180 -26.34 -3.05 13.14
CA ASP A 180 -27.26 -3.69 14.09
C ASP A 180 -27.15 -5.23 14.21
N THR A 181 -25.96 -5.78 14.47
CA THR A 181 -25.82 -7.16 14.95
C THR A 181 -25.37 -7.19 16.41
N PRO A 182 -26.02 -8.01 17.26
CA PRO A 182 -25.61 -8.15 18.64
C PRO A 182 -24.16 -8.71 18.72
N LYS A 183 -23.37 -8.09 19.56
CA LYS A 183 -21.96 -8.32 19.83
C LYS A 183 -21.64 -9.80 19.93
N ARG A 184 -20.55 -10.22 19.28
CA ARG A 184 -20.05 -11.58 19.05
C ARG A 184 -20.29 -12.54 20.22
N ASN A 185 -21.24 -13.44 20.09
CA ASN A 185 -21.52 -14.54 21.01
C ASN A 185 -20.73 -15.77 20.55
N ALA A 186 -19.59 -16.05 21.16
CA ALA A 186 -18.86 -17.29 20.94
C ALA A 186 -18.71 -18.04 22.27
N GLY A 187 -19.21 -19.28 22.35
CA GLY A 187 -18.97 -20.15 23.49
C GLY A 187 -19.58 -19.69 24.83
N GLY A 188 -20.70 -18.95 24.81
CA GLY A 188 -21.35 -18.47 26.03
C GLY A 188 -20.76 -17.17 26.60
N ARG A 189 -19.90 -16.46 25.87
CA ARG A 189 -19.37 -15.14 26.20
C ARG A 189 -20.23 -14.05 25.57
N LEU A 190 -20.59 -13.02 26.34
CA LEU A 190 -21.29 -11.83 25.87
C LEU A 190 -20.49 -10.58 26.24
N VAL A 191 -20.11 -9.76 25.26
CA VAL A 191 -19.45 -8.48 25.50
C VAL A 191 -20.51 -7.46 25.91
N LEU A 192 -20.44 -6.96 27.15
CA LEU A 192 -21.34 -5.96 27.68
C LEU A 192 -20.91 -4.53 27.37
N SER A 193 -19.61 -4.29 27.21
CA SER A 193 -19.06 -2.99 26.82
C SER A 193 -17.66 -3.16 26.24
N GLU A 194 -17.38 -2.55 25.11
CA GLU A 194 -16.04 -2.52 24.50
C GLU A 194 -15.09 -1.52 25.18
N ASN A 195 -15.64 -0.55 25.92
CA ASN A 195 -14.87 0.44 26.65
C ASN A 195 -15.51 0.70 28.02
N ALA A 196 -15.27 -0.21 28.96
CA ALA A 196 -15.78 -0.13 30.31
C ALA A 196 -15.19 1.08 31.04
N PRO A 197 -16.03 1.92 31.66
CA PRO A 197 -15.56 3.06 32.43
C PRO A 197 -14.82 2.59 33.71
N MET A 198 -13.95 3.45 34.23
CA MET A 198 -13.10 3.16 35.39
C MET A 198 -13.92 2.69 36.62
N SER A 199 -15.16 3.17 36.79
CA SER A 199 -16.09 2.76 37.86
C SER A 199 -16.45 1.27 37.76
N MET A 200 -16.70 0.77 36.54
CA MET A 200 -16.99 -0.65 36.29
C MET A 200 -15.74 -1.52 36.44
N ILE A 201 -14.60 -1.04 35.94
CA ILE A 201 -13.30 -1.72 36.10
C ILE A 201 -12.99 -1.91 37.58
N ALA A 202 -13.14 -0.83 38.37
CA ALA A 202 -12.91 -0.88 39.81
C ALA A 202 -13.86 -1.86 40.50
N TYR A 203 -15.14 -1.89 40.14
CA TYR A 203 -16.12 -2.84 40.65
C TYR A 203 -15.73 -4.30 40.36
N VAL A 204 -15.41 -4.62 39.10
CA VAL A 204 -15.05 -5.98 38.72
C VAL A 204 -13.76 -6.46 39.43
N ILE A 205 -12.76 -5.57 39.54
CA ILE A 205 -11.49 -5.90 40.20
C ILE A 205 -11.68 -6.07 41.72
N SER A 206 -12.46 -5.20 42.39
CA SER A 206 -12.62 -5.18 43.84
C SER A 206 -13.58 -6.27 44.33
N ASP A 207 -14.77 -6.36 43.74
CA ASP A 207 -15.84 -7.23 44.21
C ASP A 207 -15.82 -8.62 43.56
N ARG A 208 -15.07 -8.77 42.46
CA ARG A 208 -14.90 -10.02 41.69
C ARG A 208 -16.22 -10.76 41.46
N PRO A 209 -17.23 -10.08 40.86
CA PRO A 209 -18.53 -10.70 40.63
C PRO A 209 -18.37 -11.91 39.72
N ALA A 210 -18.98 -13.05 40.12
CA ALA A 210 -18.92 -14.27 39.32
C ALA A 210 -19.52 -14.05 37.93
N GLY A 211 -18.80 -14.49 36.90
CA GLY A 211 -19.26 -14.37 35.50
C GLY A 211 -19.02 -13.01 34.84
N LEU A 212 -18.36 -12.06 35.51
CA LEU A 212 -17.86 -10.84 34.88
C LEU A 212 -16.34 -10.81 34.85
N SER A 213 -15.77 -10.36 33.75
CA SER A 213 -14.33 -10.14 33.61
C SER A 213 -14.04 -8.87 32.82
N ILE A 214 -12.86 -8.30 33.06
CA ILE A 214 -12.32 -7.18 32.29
C ILE A 214 -11.16 -7.71 31.47
N GLU A 215 -11.27 -7.52 30.15
CA GLU A 215 -10.17 -7.79 29.23
C GLU A 215 -9.58 -6.46 28.74
N LYS A 216 -8.28 -6.29 28.91
CA LYS A 216 -7.58 -5.13 28.35
C LYS A 216 -7.29 -5.38 26.87
N ARG A 217 -7.84 -4.53 26.02
CA ARG A 217 -7.57 -4.55 24.58
C ARG A 217 -6.71 -3.38 24.15
N SER A 218 -5.93 -3.58 23.12
CA SER A 218 -5.16 -2.51 22.47
C SER A 218 -5.85 -2.16 21.18
N GLU A 219 -6.26 -0.90 21.04
CA GLU A 219 -6.80 -0.34 19.81
C GLU A 219 -5.71 0.50 19.13
N ARG A 220 -5.54 0.31 17.81
CA ARG A 220 -4.62 1.09 17.00
C ARG A 220 -5.25 2.43 16.65
N VAL A 221 -4.55 3.54 16.93
CA VAL A 221 -5.05 4.90 16.73
C VAL A 221 -4.09 5.69 15.85
N TYR A 222 -4.65 6.39 14.87
CA TYR A 222 -3.93 7.20 13.89
C TYR A 222 -4.21 8.68 14.18
N TYR A 223 -3.16 9.50 14.24
CA TYR A 223 -3.21 10.92 14.65
C TYR A 223 -2.87 11.87 13.49
N ASP A 224 -2.84 11.36 12.26
CA ASP A 224 -2.51 12.11 11.05
C ASP A 224 -3.67 12.93 10.47
N ASP A 225 -4.88 12.76 11.00
CA ASP A 225 -6.12 13.40 10.50
C ASP A 225 -6.38 13.10 9.01
N GLY A 226 -5.90 11.95 8.52
CA GLY A 226 -6.00 11.53 7.12
C GLY A 226 -4.96 12.14 6.19
N ALA A 227 -4.03 12.96 6.69
CA ALA A 227 -3.02 13.60 5.86
C ALA A 227 -2.00 12.61 5.25
N ALA A 228 -1.82 11.45 5.88
CA ALA A 228 -0.86 10.43 5.47
C ALA A 228 -1.47 9.02 5.38
N ALA A 229 -2.79 8.90 5.15
CA ALA A 229 -3.51 7.64 5.22
C ALA A 229 -2.94 6.56 4.29
N GLN A 230 -2.68 6.87 3.01
CA GLN A 230 -2.10 5.91 2.05
C GLN A 230 -0.66 5.51 2.42
N LEU A 231 0.08 6.42 3.09
CA LEU A 231 1.47 6.18 3.49
C LEU A 231 1.52 5.33 4.77
N LEU A 232 0.73 5.67 5.79
CA LEU A 232 0.69 4.94 7.06
C LEU A 232 0.06 3.56 6.88
N GLY A 233 -0.99 3.47 6.06
CA GLY A 233 -1.71 2.23 5.85
C GLY A 233 -2.54 1.81 7.07
N HIS A 234 -2.83 0.52 7.19
CA HIS A 234 -3.70 -0.01 8.24
C HIS A 234 -3.32 -1.43 8.63
N ILE A 235 -3.88 -1.84 9.77
CA ILE A 235 -3.77 -3.21 10.28
C ILE A 235 -5.06 -3.98 9.99
N GLY A 236 -4.95 -5.30 9.90
CA GLY A 236 -6.08 -6.19 9.67
C GLY A 236 -5.74 -7.64 9.97
N ARG A 237 -6.68 -8.55 9.76
CA ARG A 237 -6.42 -9.98 9.86
C ARG A 237 -5.54 -10.45 8.72
N ILE A 238 -4.80 -11.51 8.94
CA ILE A 238 -4.03 -12.18 7.90
C ILE A 238 -4.99 -12.65 6.81
N SER A 239 -4.72 -12.26 5.55
CA SER A 239 -5.49 -12.71 4.38
C SER A 239 -5.11 -14.13 3.98
N ASP A 240 -6.00 -14.85 3.29
CA ASP A 240 -5.71 -16.19 2.75
C ASP A 240 -4.45 -16.20 1.88
N ALA A 241 -4.22 -15.13 1.12
CA ALA A 241 -3.06 -14.99 0.24
C ALA A 241 -1.73 -14.85 1.00
N SER A 242 -1.75 -14.29 2.22
CA SER A 242 -0.56 -14.07 3.05
C SER A 242 -0.43 -15.08 4.21
N LEU A 243 -1.41 -15.97 4.38
CA LEU A 243 -1.47 -16.91 5.49
C LEU A 243 -0.22 -17.79 5.59
N GLN A 244 0.25 -18.34 4.47
CA GLN A 244 1.45 -19.19 4.46
C GLN A 244 2.69 -18.42 4.89
N TYR A 245 2.87 -17.19 4.41
CA TYR A 245 4.00 -16.33 4.76
C TYR A 245 4.04 -16.05 6.27
N TYR A 246 2.93 -15.63 6.87
CA TYR A 246 2.89 -15.34 8.31
C TYR A 246 2.95 -16.60 9.18
N SER A 247 2.38 -17.73 8.70
CA SER A 247 2.51 -19.02 9.35
C SER A 247 3.96 -19.50 9.44
N ASP A 248 4.74 -19.31 8.36
CA ASP A 248 6.18 -19.66 8.33
C ASP A 248 7.00 -18.77 9.28
N LEU A 249 6.54 -17.55 9.54
CA LEU A 249 7.11 -16.64 10.56
C LEU A 249 6.64 -16.95 11.99
N GLY A 250 5.71 -17.91 12.16
CA GLY A 250 5.21 -18.33 13.47
C GLY A 250 4.06 -17.51 14.03
N TYR A 251 3.40 -16.69 13.20
CA TYR A 251 2.23 -15.92 13.62
C TYR A 251 1.01 -16.83 13.82
N PRO A 252 0.17 -16.58 14.84
CA PRO A 252 -1.15 -17.21 14.95
C PRO A 252 -2.03 -16.90 13.74
N MET A 253 -2.91 -17.81 13.34
CA MET A 253 -3.79 -17.64 12.17
C MET A 253 -4.76 -16.45 12.30
N ASP A 254 -5.07 -16.05 13.53
CA ASP A 254 -5.96 -14.94 13.87
C ASP A 254 -5.21 -13.65 14.24
N ALA A 255 -3.90 -13.61 14.01
CA ALA A 255 -3.09 -12.43 14.30
C ALA A 255 -3.54 -11.22 13.48
N ILE A 256 -3.39 -10.05 14.11
CA ILE A 256 -3.56 -8.76 13.45
C ILE A 256 -2.19 -8.26 12.99
N VAL A 257 -2.06 -8.04 11.70
CA VAL A 257 -0.82 -7.62 11.03
C VAL A 257 -1.02 -6.34 10.24
N GLY A 258 0.05 -5.68 9.83
CA GLY A 258 -0.03 -4.59 8.87
C GLY A 258 -0.45 -5.14 7.50
N THR A 259 -1.47 -4.52 6.89
CA THR A 259 -2.00 -4.95 5.58
C THR A 259 -1.61 -4.01 4.44
N SER A 260 -1.24 -2.77 4.76
CA SER A 260 -0.77 -1.79 3.77
C SER A 260 0.13 -0.73 4.41
N GLY A 261 0.79 0.07 3.58
CA GLY A 261 1.60 1.22 3.98
C GLY A 261 2.73 0.87 4.95
N ALA A 262 3.11 1.83 5.79
CA ALA A 262 4.17 1.68 6.79
C ALA A 262 3.86 0.56 7.80
N GLU A 263 2.58 0.35 8.14
CA GLU A 263 2.15 -0.75 9.01
C GLU A 263 2.57 -2.12 8.46
N ALA A 264 2.39 -2.35 7.14
CA ALA A 264 2.76 -3.62 6.52
C ALA A 264 4.28 -3.73 6.27
N ILE A 265 4.91 -2.65 5.83
CA ILE A 265 6.32 -2.66 5.45
C ILE A 265 7.21 -2.87 6.67
N PHE A 266 6.86 -2.23 7.78
CA PHE A 266 7.64 -2.31 9.01
C PHE A 266 7.05 -3.29 10.03
N GLU A 267 6.21 -4.25 9.58
CA GLU A 267 5.58 -5.29 10.40
C GLU A 267 6.59 -6.03 11.27
N GLU A 268 7.73 -6.42 10.72
CA GLU A 268 8.80 -7.15 11.43
C GLU A 268 9.30 -6.41 12.67
N TYR A 269 9.35 -5.07 12.61
CA TYR A 269 9.75 -4.24 13.75
C TYR A 269 8.58 -3.94 14.67
N LEU A 270 7.41 -3.67 14.09
CA LEU A 270 6.24 -3.18 14.82
C LEU A 270 5.53 -4.27 15.64
N HIS A 271 5.52 -5.53 15.19
CA HIS A 271 4.72 -6.61 15.79
C HIS A 271 5.16 -6.94 17.22
N GLY A 272 6.46 -7.02 17.48
CA GLY A 272 7.00 -7.48 18.75
C GLY A 272 7.08 -9.00 18.84
N THR A 273 7.10 -9.54 20.07
CA THR A 273 7.16 -10.99 20.32
C THR A 273 6.07 -11.35 21.31
N ASP A 274 5.15 -12.21 20.91
CA ASP A 274 4.06 -12.66 21.76
C ASP A 274 4.58 -13.46 22.96
N GLY A 275 3.89 -13.28 24.08
CA GLY A 275 4.11 -14.05 25.29
C GLY A 275 3.23 -15.29 25.34
N SER A 276 3.43 -16.07 26.38
CA SER A 276 2.56 -17.20 26.71
C SER A 276 2.21 -17.22 28.18
N MET A 277 0.97 -17.53 28.49
CA MET A 277 0.46 -17.59 29.87
C MET A 277 -0.23 -18.91 30.10
N ARG A 278 0.07 -19.52 31.27
CA ARG A 278 -0.61 -20.71 31.76
C ARG A 278 -1.83 -20.27 32.57
N VAL A 279 -3.00 -20.75 32.19
CA VAL A 279 -4.26 -20.51 32.88
C VAL A 279 -4.75 -21.83 33.44
N THR A 280 -4.98 -21.92 34.77
CA THR A 280 -5.51 -23.08 35.44
C THR A 280 -6.95 -22.83 35.84
N TYR A 281 -7.80 -23.78 35.54
CA TYR A 281 -9.24 -23.77 35.83
C TYR A 281 -9.57 -24.85 36.86
N ASP A 282 -10.52 -24.57 37.74
CA ASP A 282 -11.12 -25.57 38.59
C ASP A 282 -12.13 -26.48 37.84
N GLY A 283 -12.66 -27.49 38.53
CA GLY A 283 -13.69 -28.37 37.95
C GLY A 283 -15.01 -27.69 37.59
N ALA A 284 -15.25 -26.47 38.01
CA ALA A 284 -16.41 -25.65 37.67
C ALA A 284 -16.11 -24.69 36.51
N GLY A 285 -14.86 -24.62 36.01
CA GLY A 285 -14.44 -23.75 34.91
C GLY A 285 -13.97 -22.35 35.35
N ASN A 286 -13.81 -22.11 36.67
CA ASN A 286 -13.30 -20.83 37.14
C ASN A 286 -11.76 -20.80 37.05
N VAL A 287 -11.17 -19.65 36.73
CA VAL A 287 -9.73 -19.43 36.73
C VAL A 287 -9.23 -19.45 38.20
N THR A 288 -8.36 -20.37 38.51
CA THR A 288 -7.74 -20.51 39.84
C THR A 288 -6.34 -19.92 39.90
N SER A 289 -5.62 -19.91 38.77
CA SER A 289 -4.25 -19.40 38.71
C SER A 289 -3.92 -18.94 37.27
N THR A 290 -3.14 -17.86 37.17
CA THR A 290 -2.50 -17.41 35.94
C THR A 290 -1.01 -17.21 36.17
N GLU A 291 -0.18 -17.71 35.27
CA GLU A 291 1.28 -17.61 35.35
C GLU A 291 1.84 -17.30 33.96
N TYR A 292 2.61 -16.24 33.82
CA TYR A 292 3.35 -16.00 32.58
C TYR A 292 4.46 -17.04 32.45
N LEU A 293 4.45 -17.80 31.36
CA LEU A 293 5.55 -18.68 30.96
C LEU A 293 6.62 -17.87 30.20
N THR A 294 6.17 -16.92 29.38
CA THR A 294 7.00 -15.97 28.68
C THR A 294 6.25 -14.64 28.65
N GLU A 295 6.87 -13.56 29.09
CA GLU A 295 6.28 -12.22 28.99
C GLU A 295 6.32 -11.74 27.53
N PRO A 296 5.25 -11.08 27.05
CA PRO A 296 5.27 -10.48 25.71
C PRO A 296 6.25 -9.31 25.67
N THR A 297 6.99 -9.21 24.58
CA THR A 297 7.91 -8.10 24.34
C THR A 297 7.32 -7.16 23.29
N ARG A 298 7.13 -5.90 23.66
CA ARG A 298 6.60 -4.85 22.75
C ARG A 298 7.46 -4.71 21.51
N GLY A 299 6.84 -4.42 20.34
CA GLY A 299 7.51 -4.08 19.11
C GLY A 299 8.32 -2.79 19.19
N ALA A 300 9.24 -2.63 18.26
CA ALA A 300 10.07 -1.43 18.13
C ALA A 300 9.26 -0.24 17.59
N ASP A 301 9.61 0.95 18.03
CA ASP A 301 9.06 2.19 17.51
C ASP A 301 9.74 2.56 16.20
N ILE A 302 8.96 2.95 15.21
CA ILE A 302 9.40 3.38 13.89
C ILE A 302 9.38 4.90 13.83
N TYR A 303 10.49 5.48 13.40
CA TYR A 303 10.60 6.88 13.03
C TYR A 303 10.70 6.97 11.51
N LEU A 304 9.77 7.71 10.91
CA LEU A 304 9.74 7.95 9.47
C LEU A 304 10.56 9.19 9.11
N THR A 305 10.98 9.30 7.87
CA THR A 305 11.57 10.52 7.30
C THR A 305 10.53 11.62 7.05
N LEU A 306 9.24 11.24 7.03
CA LEU A 306 8.10 12.13 6.85
C LEU A 306 8.08 13.25 7.90
N ASP A 307 7.78 14.47 7.48
CA ASP A 307 7.43 15.59 8.34
C ASP A 307 5.91 15.82 8.27
N ILE A 308 5.20 15.50 9.35
CA ILE A 308 3.72 15.59 9.34
C ILE A 308 3.22 17.04 9.26
N GLY A 309 3.97 18.00 9.78
CA GLY A 309 3.63 19.42 9.64
C GLY A 309 3.70 19.85 8.17
N LEU A 310 4.77 19.44 7.49
CA LEU A 310 4.95 19.73 6.08
C LEU A 310 3.93 18.97 5.20
N GLN A 311 3.61 17.72 5.56
CA GLN A 311 2.58 16.91 4.90
C GLN A 311 1.20 17.59 4.99
N LYS A 312 0.81 18.14 6.16
CA LYS A 312 -0.44 18.88 6.34
C LYS A 312 -0.45 20.19 5.54
N THR A 313 0.67 20.92 5.52
CA THR A 313 0.83 22.10 4.64
C THR A 313 0.63 21.73 3.17
N ALA A 314 1.22 20.63 2.72
CA ALA A 314 1.03 20.14 1.36
C ALA A 314 -0.42 19.75 1.06
N LEU A 315 -1.11 19.11 2.01
CA LEU A 315 -2.52 18.75 1.91
C LEU A 315 -3.41 19.99 1.72
N GLU A 316 -3.25 21.00 2.57
CA GLU A 316 -4.01 22.25 2.50
C GLU A 316 -3.77 22.98 1.18
N ALA A 317 -2.50 23.11 0.78
CA ALA A 317 -2.11 23.80 -0.45
C ALA A 317 -2.60 23.10 -1.71
N LEU A 318 -2.46 21.76 -1.78
CA LEU A 318 -2.94 20.98 -2.92
C LEU A 318 -4.46 20.98 -2.98
N ASN A 319 -5.16 20.83 -1.87
CA ASN A 319 -6.63 20.85 -1.84
C ASN A 319 -7.18 22.18 -2.34
N ALA A 320 -6.64 23.32 -1.85
CA ALA A 320 -7.04 24.64 -2.30
C ALA A 320 -6.84 24.83 -3.82
N GLN A 321 -5.75 24.31 -4.36
CA GLN A 321 -5.48 24.40 -5.79
C GLN A 321 -6.36 23.46 -6.63
N LEU A 322 -6.65 22.24 -6.12
CA LEU A 322 -7.59 21.32 -6.78
C LEU A 322 -8.98 21.96 -6.91
N GLU A 323 -9.47 22.58 -5.84
CA GLU A 323 -10.73 23.34 -5.87
C GLU A 323 -10.69 24.50 -6.87
N ALA A 324 -9.59 25.27 -6.91
CA ALA A 324 -9.44 26.42 -7.81
C ALA A 324 -9.47 26.02 -9.29
N VAL A 325 -8.95 24.84 -9.65
CA VAL A 325 -8.91 24.35 -11.04
C VAL A 325 -10.06 23.40 -11.40
N GLY A 326 -10.90 23.04 -10.42
CA GLY A 326 -12.03 22.10 -10.59
C GLY A 326 -11.58 20.65 -10.80
N SER A 327 -10.47 20.25 -10.21
CA SER A 327 -9.97 18.87 -10.16
C SER A 327 -10.16 18.27 -8.78
N GLN A 328 -10.10 16.93 -8.67
CA GLN A 328 -10.20 16.20 -7.41
C GLN A 328 -8.94 15.40 -7.09
N CYS A 329 -8.08 15.17 -8.11
CA CYS A 329 -6.98 14.22 -8.02
C CYS A 329 -5.64 14.90 -8.22
N GLY A 330 -4.70 14.58 -7.36
CA GLY A 330 -3.34 15.09 -7.44
C GLY A 330 -2.38 14.42 -6.46
N ALA A 331 -1.12 14.81 -6.54
CA ALA A 331 -0.09 14.34 -5.62
C ALA A 331 0.95 15.44 -5.39
N THR A 332 1.53 15.45 -4.19
CA THR A 332 2.72 16.25 -3.87
C THR A 332 3.76 15.35 -3.22
N VAL A 333 4.97 15.37 -3.75
CA VAL A 333 6.13 14.66 -3.19
C VAL A 333 7.23 15.67 -2.90
N ALA A 334 7.83 15.58 -1.72
CA ALA A 334 9.03 16.33 -1.39
C ALA A 334 10.12 15.39 -0.86
N LEU A 335 11.34 15.58 -1.37
CA LEU A 335 12.53 14.83 -0.96
C LEU A 335 13.61 15.78 -0.44
N ASP A 336 14.41 15.31 0.51
CA ASP A 336 15.75 15.85 0.74
C ASP A 336 16.67 15.32 -0.35
N PRO A 337 17.19 16.18 -1.26
CA PRO A 337 17.97 15.74 -2.40
C PRO A 337 19.32 15.11 -2.03
N ALA A 338 19.89 15.46 -0.87
CA ALA A 338 21.19 15.00 -0.42
C ALA A 338 21.15 13.65 0.29
N SER A 339 19.98 13.16 0.69
CA SER A 339 19.83 11.90 1.43
C SER A 339 18.84 10.92 0.79
N GLY A 340 17.86 11.42 0.02
CA GLY A 340 16.73 10.64 -0.47
C GLY A 340 15.60 10.47 0.55
N GLU A 341 15.67 11.15 1.70
CA GLU A 341 14.59 11.15 2.70
C GLU A 341 13.30 11.70 2.12
N VAL A 342 12.20 10.97 2.29
CA VAL A 342 10.87 11.37 1.84
C VAL A 342 10.24 12.26 2.90
N LEU A 343 10.19 13.58 2.65
CA LEU A 343 9.66 14.58 3.56
C LEU A 343 8.14 14.71 3.45
N VAL A 344 7.61 14.57 2.23
CA VAL A 344 6.18 14.61 1.89
C VAL A 344 5.88 13.52 0.87
N CYS A 345 4.80 12.78 1.09
CA CYS A 345 4.27 11.80 0.13
C CYS A 345 2.74 11.84 0.19
N LEU A 346 2.15 12.84 -0.48
CA LEU A 346 0.72 13.13 -0.45
C LEU A 346 0.04 12.64 -1.72
N SER A 347 -1.08 11.95 -1.55
CA SER A 347 -2.00 11.55 -2.61
C SER A 347 -3.41 12.07 -2.34
N MET A 348 -4.04 12.70 -3.32
CA MET A 348 -5.40 13.21 -3.25
C MET A 348 -6.31 12.54 -4.29
N PRO A 349 -7.58 12.24 -3.95
CA PRO A 349 -8.19 12.44 -2.65
C PRO A 349 -7.58 11.53 -1.58
N THR A 350 -7.59 12.00 -0.34
CA THR A 350 -7.22 11.19 0.82
C THR A 350 -8.46 10.71 1.58
N TYR A 351 -8.27 9.97 2.67
CA TYR A 351 -9.35 9.44 3.51
C TYR A 351 -8.91 9.41 4.98
N SER A 352 -9.88 9.31 5.90
CA SER A 352 -9.58 9.05 7.32
C SER A 352 -9.59 7.55 7.61
N GLN A 353 -8.84 7.14 8.64
CA GLN A 353 -8.86 5.75 9.12
C GLN A 353 -10.25 5.33 9.62
N GLU A 354 -11.03 6.27 10.12
CA GLU A 354 -12.42 6.03 10.51
C GLU A 354 -13.31 5.70 9.31
N GLN A 355 -13.17 6.43 8.19
CA GLN A 355 -13.86 6.09 6.94
C GLN A 355 -13.47 4.71 6.45
N TYR A 356 -12.17 4.37 6.48
CA TYR A 356 -11.69 3.05 6.09
C TYR A 356 -12.30 1.92 6.94
N LYS A 357 -12.32 2.11 8.27
CA LYS A 357 -12.83 1.11 9.23
C LYS A 357 -14.35 0.93 9.12
N ASN A 358 -15.11 2.01 8.97
CA ASN A 358 -16.56 2.01 9.10
C ASN A 358 -17.30 1.89 7.76
N ASP A 359 -16.70 2.33 6.65
CA ASP A 359 -17.37 2.41 5.34
C ASP A 359 -16.42 2.14 4.16
N TRP A 360 -15.66 1.05 4.26
CA TRP A 360 -14.70 0.65 3.22
C TRP A 360 -15.34 0.49 1.84
N GLN A 361 -16.57 -0.04 1.77
CA GLN A 361 -17.25 -0.26 0.48
C GLN A 361 -17.53 1.05 -0.25
N THR A 362 -18.05 2.05 0.44
CA THR A 362 -18.25 3.38 -0.12
C THR A 362 -16.92 4.02 -0.49
N LEU A 363 -15.91 3.92 0.39
CA LEU A 363 -14.58 4.47 0.14
C LEU A 363 -13.94 3.85 -1.12
N ALA A 364 -14.02 2.53 -1.28
CA ALA A 364 -13.49 1.81 -2.44
C ALA A 364 -14.24 2.15 -3.74
N ALA A 365 -15.52 2.51 -3.66
CA ALA A 365 -16.36 2.91 -4.80
C ALA A 365 -16.31 4.42 -5.07
N THR A 366 -15.63 5.21 -4.24
CA THR A 366 -15.57 6.68 -4.38
C THR A 366 -14.81 7.07 -5.65
N GLU A 367 -15.40 7.98 -6.43
CA GLU A 367 -14.75 8.58 -7.60
C GLU A 367 -13.42 9.23 -7.18
N GLY A 368 -12.40 9.11 -8.01
CA GLY A 368 -11.05 9.59 -7.69
C GLY A 368 -10.19 8.57 -6.92
N ALA A 369 -10.73 7.38 -6.60
CA ALA A 369 -9.99 6.26 -5.99
C ALA A 369 -9.07 6.69 -4.83
N PRO A 370 -9.60 7.08 -3.66
CA PRO A 370 -8.82 7.58 -2.53
C PRO A 370 -7.83 6.56 -1.95
N LEU A 371 -8.07 5.26 -2.15
CA LEU A 371 -7.15 4.20 -1.73
C LEU A 371 -5.89 4.09 -2.60
N PHE A 372 -5.92 4.66 -3.81
CA PHE A 372 -4.80 4.63 -4.75
C PHE A 372 -3.74 5.68 -4.40
N ASN A 373 -2.50 5.26 -4.19
CA ASN A 373 -1.39 6.16 -3.89
C ASN A 373 -0.80 6.78 -5.15
N ARG A 374 -1.30 7.95 -5.56
CA ARG A 374 -0.83 8.68 -6.75
C ARG A 374 0.63 9.10 -6.68
N ALA A 375 1.17 9.28 -5.49
CA ALA A 375 2.55 9.72 -5.31
C ALA A 375 3.56 8.65 -5.73
N THR A 376 3.25 7.38 -5.48
CA THR A 376 4.16 6.24 -5.73
C THR A 376 3.68 5.28 -6.82
N GLU A 377 2.37 5.25 -7.10
CA GLU A 377 1.77 4.31 -8.05
C GLU A 377 1.16 4.99 -9.29
N GLY A 378 0.75 6.27 -9.18
CA GLY A 378 0.24 7.06 -10.30
C GLY A 378 1.35 7.34 -11.31
N ARG A 379 1.13 6.98 -12.59
CA ARG A 379 2.10 7.19 -13.67
C ARG A 379 1.63 8.28 -14.60
N TYR A 380 2.46 9.29 -14.78
CA TYR A 380 2.15 10.47 -15.57
C TYR A 380 3.22 10.73 -16.61
N ALA A 381 2.83 11.15 -17.81
CA ALA A 381 3.77 11.67 -18.77
C ALA A 381 4.41 12.95 -18.17
N PRO A 382 5.75 13.08 -18.14
CA PRO A 382 6.43 14.18 -17.46
C PRO A 382 6.26 15.53 -18.20
N GLY A 383 5.84 15.49 -19.45
CA GLY A 383 5.77 16.68 -20.28
C GLY A 383 7.11 17.40 -20.30
N SER A 384 7.07 18.72 -20.30
CA SER A 384 8.28 19.56 -20.42
C SER A 384 9.33 19.40 -19.31
N ILE A 385 9.07 18.61 -18.27
CA ILE A 385 10.10 18.23 -17.26
C ILE A 385 11.17 17.35 -17.92
N MET A 386 10.79 16.48 -18.86
CA MET A 386 11.71 15.64 -19.63
C MET A 386 12.78 16.44 -20.40
N LYS A 387 12.50 17.68 -20.75
CA LYS A 387 13.44 18.56 -21.47
C LYS A 387 14.75 18.76 -20.72
N LEU A 388 14.76 18.59 -19.38
CA LEU A 388 15.99 18.66 -18.57
C LEU A 388 16.90 17.49 -18.91
N SER A 389 16.36 16.25 -18.99
CA SER A 389 17.13 15.07 -19.41
C SER A 389 17.60 15.18 -20.86
N THR A 390 16.73 15.67 -21.75
CA THR A 390 17.07 15.91 -23.16
C THR A 390 18.20 16.93 -23.32
N ALA A 391 18.18 18.00 -22.51
CA ALA A 391 19.25 19.01 -22.51
C ALA A 391 20.59 18.41 -22.03
N VAL A 392 20.55 17.66 -20.93
CA VAL A 392 21.75 16.95 -20.42
C VAL A 392 22.31 16.02 -21.49
N ALA A 393 21.48 15.18 -22.10
CA ALA A 393 21.89 14.25 -23.14
C ALA A 393 22.57 14.96 -24.33
N ALA A 394 21.96 16.04 -24.84
CA ALA A 394 22.49 16.77 -25.97
C ALA A 394 23.82 17.51 -25.67
N LEU A 395 23.96 18.04 -24.46
CA LEU A 395 25.20 18.71 -24.01
C LEU A 395 26.32 17.70 -23.78
N GLU A 396 26.07 16.63 -23.04
CA GLU A 396 27.10 15.62 -22.68
C GLU A 396 27.55 14.79 -23.89
N GLU A 397 26.69 14.55 -24.88
CA GLU A 397 27.06 13.92 -26.16
C GLU A 397 27.72 14.90 -27.12
N GLY A 398 27.89 16.19 -26.74
CA GLY A 398 28.49 17.21 -27.58
C GLY A 398 27.70 17.55 -28.85
N ILE A 399 26.40 17.22 -28.89
CA ILE A 399 25.49 17.59 -29.99
C ILE A 399 25.32 19.09 -30.02
N ILE A 400 25.24 19.72 -28.84
CA ILE A 400 25.21 21.18 -28.67
C ILE A 400 26.21 21.63 -27.63
N THR A 401 26.51 22.92 -27.64
CA THR A 401 27.18 23.65 -26.55
C THR A 401 26.19 24.61 -25.90
N PRO A 402 26.46 25.16 -24.71
CA PRO A 402 25.59 26.17 -24.10
C PRO A 402 25.30 27.40 -24.98
N GLN A 403 26.15 27.66 -25.96
CA GLN A 403 26.04 28.80 -26.91
C GLN A 403 25.33 28.44 -28.20
N THR A 404 25.11 27.15 -28.47
CA THR A 404 24.39 26.69 -29.67
C THR A 404 22.97 27.24 -29.69
N THR A 405 22.55 27.86 -30.79
CA THR A 405 21.22 28.42 -30.91
C THR A 405 20.41 27.72 -31.99
N VAL A 406 19.11 27.58 -31.75
CA VAL A 406 18.09 27.11 -32.67
C VAL A 406 17.02 28.21 -32.79
N THR A 407 16.62 28.57 -33.98
CA THR A 407 15.54 29.55 -34.19
C THR A 407 14.20 28.82 -34.22
N ASP A 408 13.28 29.22 -33.35
CA ASP A 408 11.91 28.72 -33.30
C ASP A 408 11.11 29.36 -34.45
N GLU A 409 10.69 28.56 -35.42
CA GLU A 409 9.89 28.96 -36.56
C GLU A 409 8.39 28.66 -36.38
N GLY A 410 8.00 28.19 -35.19
CA GLY A 410 6.63 27.86 -34.83
C GLY A 410 6.26 26.40 -35.08
N VAL A 411 6.35 25.95 -36.33
CA VAL A 411 6.06 24.57 -36.76
C VAL A 411 7.36 23.85 -37.12
N TYR A 412 7.62 22.68 -36.55
CA TYR A 412 8.81 21.90 -36.86
C TYR A 412 8.55 20.98 -38.05
N THR A 413 9.15 21.32 -39.21
CA THR A 413 8.83 20.74 -40.51
C THR A 413 9.87 19.77 -41.06
N TYR A 414 10.75 19.22 -40.22
CA TYR A 414 11.82 18.31 -40.67
C TYR A 414 11.30 17.00 -41.26
N TYR A 415 10.20 16.46 -40.71
CA TYR A 415 9.52 15.28 -41.25
C TYR A 415 8.24 15.69 -41.96
N ASP A 416 7.97 15.06 -43.12
CA ASP A 416 6.77 15.39 -43.93
C ASP A 416 5.48 14.86 -43.26
N ASP A 417 5.57 13.76 -42.51
CA ASP A 417 4.45 13.04 -41.91
C ASP A 417 4.18 13.42 -40.44
N PHE A 418 5.08 14.17 -39.80
CA PHE A 418 4.93 14.61 -38.43
C PHE A 418 5.53 16.01 -38.23
N GLN A 419 4.67 17.03 -38.19
CA GLN A 419 5.06 18.45 -38.09
C GLN A 419 4.47 19.08 -36.83
N PRO A 420 5.05 18.82 -35.64
CA PRO A 420 4.53 19.33 -34.39
C PRO A 420 4.81 20.82 -34.18
N GLU A 421 3.87 21.50 -33.50
CA GLU A 421 3.96 22.92 -33.19
C GLU A 421 4.67 23.20 -31.87
N CYS A 422 5.39 24.32 -31.83
CA CYS A 422 5.80 24.91 -30.57
C CYS A 422 4.56 25.40 -29.80
N TRP A 423 4.54 25.23 -28.46
CA TRP A 423 3.36 25.59 -27.66
C TRP A 423 2.96 27.05 -27.77
N LEU A 424 3.92 27.97 -27.96
CA LEU A 424 3.65 29.40 -28.11
C LEU A 424 2.96 29.68 -29.45
N TRP A 425 3.39 28.98 -30.51
CA TRP A 425 2.76 29.06 -31.83
C TRP A 425 1.30 28.55 -31.79
N GLY A 426 1.11 27.39 -31.22
CA GLY A 426 -0.24 26.80 -31.09
C GLY A 426 -1.21 27.66 -30.27
N ARG A 427 -0.72 28.47 -29.32
CA ARG A 427 -1.58 29.36 -28.50
C ARG A 427 -1.75 30.77 -29.05
N ARG A 428 -0.72 31.36 -29.68
CA ARG A 428 -0.68 32.79 -30.03
C ARG A 428 -0.20 33.07 -31.46
N HIS A 429 0.25 32.06 -32.19
CA HIS A 429 0.95 32.23 -33.48
C HIS A 429 2.20 33.13 -33.35
N GLU A 430 2.88 33.06 -32.21
CA GLU A 430 4.14 33.75 -31.94
C GLU A 430 5.25 32.70 -31.79
N THR A 431 6.51 33.11 -31.98
CA THR A 431 7.68 32.23 -31.80
C THR A 431 8.59 32.75 -30.71
N HIS A 432 9.41 31.85 -30.14
CA HIS A 432 10.42 32.26 -29.17
C HIS A 432 11.65 32.90 -29.79
N GLY A 433 11.74 32.93 -31.13
CA GLY A 433 12.93 33.41 -31.82
C GLY A 433 14.16 32.51 -31.61
N SER A 434 15.34 33.10 -31.60
CA SER A 434 16.58 32.37 -31.41
C SER A 434 16.73 31.98 -29.93
N GLN A 435 16.85 30.66 -29.65
CA GLN A 435 16.98 30.09 -28.31
C GLN A 435 18.29 29.33 -28.20
N ASN A 436 18.99 29.51 -27.09
CA ASN A 436 20.00 28.54 -26.60
C ASN A 436 19.38 27.62 -25.54
N VAL A 437 20.12 26.60 -25.06
CA VAL A 437 19.59 25.60 -24.13
C VAL A 437 19.03 26.23 -22.85
N ARG A 438 19.68 27.24 -22.27
CA ARG A 438 19.26 27.92 -21.05
C ARG A 438 17.93 28.67 -21.27
N SER A 439 17.84 29.50 -22.34
CA SER A 439 16.60 30.20 -22.66
C SER A 439 15.50 29.26 -23.12
N ALA A 440 15.82 28.17 -23.78
CA ALA A 440 14.85 27.14 -24.18
C ALA A 440 14.24 26.39 -22.97
N ILE A 441 15.01 26.14 -21.90
CA ILE A 441 14.49 25.62 -20.64
C ILE A 441 13.59 26.66 -19.97
N MET A 442 14.05 27.91 -19.85
CA MET A 442 13.31 29.04 -19.27
C MET A 442 11.93 29.24 -19.93
N ASN A 443 11.91 29.27 -21.25
CA ASN A 443 10.71 29.50 -22.06
C ASN A 443 9.95 28.22 -22.39
N SER A 444 10.47 27.07 -22.00
CA SER A 444 9.92 25.75 -22.33
C SER A 444 9.71 25.53 -23.84
N CYS A 445 10.62 26.02 -24.71
CA CYS A 445 10.50 26.01 -26.16
C CYS A 445 10.49 24.57 -26.71
N ASN A 446 9.37 24.10 -27.26
CA ASN A 446 9.29 22.76 -27.85
C ASN A 446 10.17 22.63 -29.09
N TYR A 447 10.19 23.67 -29.97
CA TYR A 447 10.94 23.64 -31.22
C TYR A 447 12.42 23.37 -31.01
N PHE A 448 13.05 24.03 -30.01
CA PHE A 448 14.42 23.78 -29.65
C PHE A 448 14.65 22.30 -29.27
N PHE A 449 13.74 21.75 -28.46
CA PHE A 449 13.86 20.37 -27.95
C PHE A 449 13.52 19.32 -29.02
N TYR A 450 12.69 19.64 -30.02
CA TYR A 450 12.51 18.78 -31.18
C TYR A 450 13.82 18.65 -31.97
N GLU A 451 14.49 19.78 -32.24
CA GLU A 451 15.72 19.77 -33.01
C GLU A 451 16.87 19.01 -32.30
N ILE A 452 17.12 19.33 -31.03
CA ILE A 452 18.21 18.66 -30.30
C ILE A 452 17.87 17.19 -30.00
N GLY A 453 16.60 16.84 -29.73
CA GLY A 453 16.15 15.48 -29.51
C GLY A 453 16.32 14.61 -30.76
N ARG A 454 15.98 15.14 -31.93
CA ARG A 454 16.22 14.49 -33.23
C ARG A 454 17.71 14.21 -33.43
N GLN A 455 18.58 15.19 -33.20
CA GLN A 455 20.02 15.06 -33.38
C GLN A 455 20.66 14.09 -32.38
N THR A 456 20.17 14.05 -31.15
CA THR A 456 20.67 13.17 -30.09
C THR A 456 20.25 11.71 -30.31
N SER A 457 19.11 11.46 -30.91
CA SER A 457 18.45 10.16 -31.09
C SER A 457 17.82 9.58 -29.81
N ILE A 458 16.78 8.76 -29.99
CA ILE A 458 16.05 8.15 -28.87
C ILE A 458 16.91 7.25 -28.00
N ASP A 459 17.86 6.52 -28.61
CA ASP A 459 18.72 5.60 -27.88
C ASP A 459 19.67 6.34 -26.91
N LYS A 460 20.20 7.49 -27.33
CA LYS A 460 21.04 8.35 -26.48
C LYS A 460 20.23 9.13 -25.44
N LEU A 461 19.04 9.59 -25.81
CA LEU A 461 18.11 10.19 -24.83
C LEU A 461 17.80 9.20 -23.70
N ASN A 462 17.53 7.94 -24.03
CA ASN A 462 17.23 6.92 -23.03
C ASN A 462 18.46 6.54 -22.21
N GLU A 463 19.65 6.44 -22.82
CA GLU A 463 20.89 6.19 -22.08
C GLU A 463 21.13 7.24 -20.99
N TRP A 464 20.96 8.53 -21.32
CA TRP A 464 21.12 9.60 -20.36
C TRP A 464 19.98 9.69 -19.36
N SER A 465 18.73 9.41 -19.77
CA SER A 465 17.61 9.33 -18.84
C SER A 465 17.85 8.28 -17.78
N LEU A 466 18.32 7.07 -18.15
CA LEU A 466 18.67 6.02 -17.20
C LEU A 466 19.84 6.43 -16.28
N ARG A 467 20.85 7.12 -16.81
CA ARG A 467 21.98 7.64 -16.00
C ARG A 467 21.52 8.70 -14.98
N LEU A 468 20.45 9.41 -15.28
CA LEU A 468 19.83 10.41 -14.39
C LEU A 468 18.74 9.82 -13.48
N GLY A 469 18.57 8.48 -13.45
CA GLY A 469 17.61 7.79 -12.61
C GLY A 469 16.19 7.69 -13.18
N LEU A 470 15.89 8.33 -14.34
CA LEU A 470 14.61 8.12 -15.03
C LEU A 470 14.55 6.73 -15.66
N GLY A 471 13.37 6.09 -15.64
CA GLY A 471 13.23 4.72 -16.14
C GLY A 471 13.66 3.64 -15.14
N GLN A 472 13.85 4.03 -13.87
CA GLN A 472 14.12 3.15 -12.73
C GLN A 472 13.22 3.53 -11.57
N LYS A 473 12.95 2.57 -10.65
CA LYS A 473 12.29 2.89 -9.38
C LYS A 473 13.16 3.79 -8.53
N ALA A 474 12.53 4.70 -7.80
CA ALA A 474 13.20 5.53 -6.80
C ALA A 474 13.64 4.71 -5.58
N GLY A 475 13.00 3.54 -5.36
CA GLY A 475 13.42 2.53 -4.39
C GLY A 475 12.82 2.68 -3.00
N ILE A 476 11.74 3.44 -2.85
CA ILE A 476 11.01 3.57 -1.60
C ILE A 476 10.48 2.21 -1.13
N GLU A 477 10.32 2.02 0.18
CA GLU A 477 9.80 0.78 0.76
C GLU A 477 8.32 0.53 0.42
N LEU A 478 7.56 1.58 0.08
CA LEU A 478 6.17 1.47 -0.37
C LEU A 478 6.06 0.79 -1.74
N ARG A 479 4.85 0.36 -2.06
CA ARG A 479 4.55 -0.08 -3.42
C ARG A 479 4.81 1.05 -4.40
N GLU A 480 5.61 0.78 -5.42
CA GLU A 480 6.01 1.73 -6.44
C GLU A 480 5.77 1.13 -7.82
N SER A 481 5.08 1.87 -8.69
CA SER A 481 4.84 1.45 -10.07
C SER A 481 6.13 1.48 -10.90
N GLU A 482 6.26 0.50 -11.81
CA GLU A 482 7.36 0.49 -12.79
C GLU A 482 7.24 1.71 -13.71
N PRO A 483 8.32 2.49 -13.89
CA PRO A 483 8.34 3.57 -14.87
C PRO A 483 8.34 3.03 -16.30
N VAL A 484 7.89 3.84 -17.24
CA VAL A 484 8.00 3.55 -18.68
C VAL A 484 8.84 4.64 -19.34
N LEU A 485 9.91 4.24 -20.01
CA LEU A 485 10.76 5.11 -20.81
C LEU A 485 10.46 4.86 -22.29
N ALA A 486 9.89 5.87 -22.96
CA ALA A 486 9.50 5.79 -24.35
C ALA A 486 10.70 5.43 -25.24
N GLY A 487 10.56 4.43 -26.12
CA GLY A 487 11.66 4.02 -26.97
C GLY A 487 11.37 2.80 -27.83
N ARG A 488 12.39 2.46 -28.65
CA ARG A 488 12.30 1.33 -29.58
C ARG A 488 12.16 -0.02 -28.85
N ALA A 489 12.73 -0.17 -27.66
CA ALA A 489 12.66 -1.40 -26.87
C ALA A 489 11.25 -1.61 -26.34
N GLU A 490 10.66 -0.60 -25.70
CA GLU A 490 9.31 -0.62 -25.15
C GLU A 490 8.26 -0.93 -26.24
N ARG A 491 8.32 -0.23 -27.37
CA ARG A 491 7.42 -0.49 -28.52
C ARG A 491 7.58 -1.89 -29.08
N ARG A 492 8.81 -2.41 -29.16
CA ARG A 492 9.08 -3.78 -29.64
C ARG A 492 8.45 -4.83 -28.71
N GLU A 493 8.48 -4.64 -27.41
CA GLU A 493 7.85 -5.55 -26.46
C GLU A 493 6.34 -5.62 -26.65
N ARG A 494 5.71 -4.51 -27.05
CA ARG A 494 4.29 -4.45 -27.39
C ARG A 494 3.98 -4.84 -28.84
N GLY A 495 4.99 -5.22 -29.64
CA GLY A 495 4.82 -5.53 -31.06
C GLY A 495 4.54 -4.32 -31.94
N GLU A 496 4.84 -3.11 -31.47
CA GLU A 496 4.59 -1.85 -32.15
C GLU A 496 5.84 -1.32 -32.85
N TYR A 497 5.64 -0.45 -33.86
CA TYR A 497 6.71 0.22 -34.58
C TYR A 497 7.04 1.56 -33.93
N TRP A 498 8.33 1.90 -33.86
CA TRP A 498 8.82 3.22 -33.46
C TRP A 498 9.02 4.10 -34.70
N GLY A 499 8.20 5.13 -34.86
CA GLY A 499 8.37 6.15 -35.88
C GLY A 499 9.45 7.19 -35.54
N GLU A 500 10.12 7.73 -36.51
CA GLU A 500 11.16 8.76 -36.26
C GLU A 500 10.56 10.02 -35.58
N GLY A 501 9.34 10.40 -35.92
CA GLY A 501 8.60 11.50 -35.29
C GLY A 501 8.32 11.29 -33.78
N GLU A 502 8.22 10.05 -33.34
CA GLU A 502 8.04 9.70 -31.91
C GLU A 502 9.19 10.21 -31.04
N THR A 503 10.40 10.27 -31.60
CA THR A 503 11.59 10.82 -30.90
C THR A 503 11.39 12.29 -30.53
N LEU A 504 10.70 13.08 -31.38
CA LEU A 504 10.38 14.48 -31.09
C LEU A 504 9.43 14.60 -29.90
N ALA A 505 8.40 13.76 -29.87
CA ALA A 505 7.44 13.71 -28.78
C ALA A 505 8.10 13.23 -27.47
N ALA A 506 8.91 12.17 -27.54
CA ALA A 506 9.63 11.63 -26.38
C ALA A 506 10.61 12.65 -25.79
N ALA A 507 11.31 13.44 -26.61
CA ALA A 507 12.26 14.46 -26.18
C ALA A 507 11.63 15.61 -25.36
N ILE A 508 10.32 15.80 -25.47
CA ILE A 508 9.55 16.78 -24.68
C ILE A 508 8.67 16.14 -23.61
N GLY A 509 8.86 14.82 -23.34
CA GLY A 509 8.15 14.10 -22.30
C GLY A 509 6.71 13.72 -22.62
N GLN A 510 6.43 13.53 -23.88
CA GLN A 510 5.20 12.96 -24.42
C GLN A 510 5.49 11.53 -24.92
N SER A 511 4.68 11.00 -25.83
CA SER A 511 4.74 9.61 -26.27
C SER A 511 4.50 8.65 -25.07
N ASP A 512 5.24 7.57 -24.97
CA ASP A 512 5.04 6.53 -23.96
C ASP A 512 5.77 6.78 -22.62
N ASN A 513 6.41 7.96 -22.42
CA ASN A 513 7.06 8.28 -21.15
C ASN A 513 6.05 8.36 -20.00
N LEU A 514 6.23 7.53 -18.97
CA LEU A 514 5.36 7.49 -17.78
C LEU A 514 6.19 7.31 -16.52
N PHE A 515 6.12 8.27 -15.59
CA PHE A 515 6.83 8.25 -14.32
C PHE A 515 5.89 8.60 -13.17
N THR A 516 6.20 8.10 -11.96
CA THR A 516 5.49 8.53 -10.77
C THR A 516 5.99 9.92 -10.31
N PRO A 517 5.20 10.65 -9.51
CA PRO A 517 5.67 11.89 -8.87
C PRO A 517 6.95 11.68 -8.05
N LEU A 518 7.07 10.54 -7.35
CA LEU A 518 8.28 10.18 -6.60
C LEU A 518 9.50 10.01 -7.51
N GLN A 519 9.38 9.28 -8.62
CA GLN A 519 10.47 9.11 -9.60
C GLN A 519 10.88 10.43 -10.23
N THR A 520 9.91 11.29 -10.50
CA THR A 520 10.17 12.65 -10.99
C THR A 520 10.89 13.49 -9.93
N ALA A 521 10.53 13.38 -8.65
CA ALA A 521 11.21 14.07 -7.55
C ALA A 521 12.65 13.58 -7.36
N ALA A 522 12.88 12.27 -7.44
CA ALA A 522 14.20 11.67 -7.40
C ALA A 522 15.08 12.19 -8.57
N PHE A 523 14.54 12.27 -9.78
CA PHE A 523 15.23 12.85 -10.93
C PHE A 523 15.60 14.33 -10.71
N ILE A 524 14.69 15.14 -10.17
CA ILE A 524 14.98 16.56 -9.85
C ILE A 524 16.07 16.66 -8.78
N SER A 525 16.07 15.76 -7.79
CA SER A 525 17.13 15.66 -6.78
C SER A 525 18.49 15.39 -7.41
N VAL A 526 18.58 14.52 -8.42
CA VAL A 526 19.82 14.28 -9.20
C VAL A 526 20.30 15.55 -9.89
N ILE A 527 19.43 16.32 -10.50
CA ILE A 527 19.80 17.61 -11.10
C ILE A 527 20.25 18.60 -10.01
N ALA A 528 19.57 18.65 -8.87
CA ALA A 528 19.88 19.52 -7.74
C ALA A 528 21.27 19.20 -7.14
N GLU A 529 21.63 17.92 -7.02
CA GLU A 529 22.90 17.43 -6.44
C GLU A 529 24.02 17.26 -7.48
N GLY A 530 23.86 17.85 -8.67
CA GLY A 530 24.96 17.90 -9.66
C GLY A 530 25.24 16.58 -10.36
N GLY A 531 24.26 15.69 -10.45
CA GLY A 531 24.33 14.38 -11.09
C GLY A 531 24.43 13.21 -10.11
N GLU A 532 24.37 13.48 -8.82
CA GLU A 532 24.30 12.45 -7.77
C GLU A 532 22.87 12.26 -7.29
N GLY A 533 22.47 11.03 -7.02
CA GLY A 533 21.12 10.71 -6.54
C GLY A 533 21.12 9.57 -5.55
N TYR A 534 20.15 9.63 -4.65
CA TYR A 534 20.02 8.72 -3.53
C TYR A 534 18.72 7.97 -3.61
N ARG A 535 18.72 6.75 -3.06
CA ARG A 535 17.51 5.94 -2.91
C ARG A 535 16.48 6.66 -2.05
N ALA A 536 15.26 6.79 -2.55
CA ALA A 536 14.16 7.32 -1.76
C ALA A 536 13.81 6.33 -0.63
N HIS A 537 13.62 6.84 0.60
CA HIS A 537 13.31 5.99 1.74
C HIS A 537 12.43 6.69 2.77
N LEU A 538 11.58 5.89 3.44
CA LEU A 538 10.68 6.31 4.50
C LEU A 538 11.21 6.00 5.89
N LEU A 539 11.98 4.92 6.06
CA LEU A 539 12.53 4.57 7.35
C LEU A 539 13.66 5.53 7.73
N LEU A 540 13.52 6.23 8.85
CA LEU A 540 14.63 6.95 9.47
C LEU A 540 15.37 6.02 10.44
N ARG A 541 14.63 5.44 11.40
CA ARG A 541 15.17 4.45 12.35
C ARG A 541 14.08 3.61 13.00
N ALA A 542 14.46 2.44 13.48
CA ALA A 542 13.63 1.60 14.37
C ALA A 542 14.30 1.46 15.73
N VAL A 543 13.56 1.72 16.83
CA VAL A 543 14.07 1.78 18.20
C VAL A 543 13.30 0.80 19.07
N ALA A 544 14.01 -0.17 19.66
CA ALA A 544 13.42 -1.12 20.59
C ALA A 544 12.94 -0.45 21.89
N PRO A 545 12.05 -1.08 22.67
CA PRO A 545 11.53 -0.54 23.93
C PRO A 545 12.59 -0.19 24.99
N ASP A 546 13.73 -0.84 24.92
CA ASP A 546 14.89 -0.59 25.81
C ASP A 546 15.78 0.58 25.33
N GLY A 547 15.40 1.25 24.24
CA GLY A 547 16.16 2.33 23.63
C GLY A 547 17.24 1.90 22.63
N THR A 548 17.38 0.59 22.38
CA THR A 548 18.35 0.06 21.40
C THR A 548 17.88 0.39 19.98
N VAL A 549 18.73 1.05 19.19
CA VAL A 549 18.49 1.27 17.76
C VAL A 549 18.69 -0.05 17.02
N LYS A 550 17.62 -0.59 16.45
CA LYS A 550 17.64 -1.83 15.65
C LYS A 550 18.19 -1.60 14.25
N VAL A 551 17.78 -0.51 13.64
CA VAL A 551 18.20 -0.05 12.32
C VAL A 551 18.15 1.48 12.26
N GLU A 552 19.07 2.08 11.55
CA GLU A 552 19.09 3.50 11.23
C GLU A 552 19.51 3.63 9.76
N SER A 553 18.64 4.26 8.98
CA SER A 553 18.88 4.44 7.55
C SER A 553 20.05 5.39 7.32
N GLN A 554 20.83 5.10 6.30
CA GLN A 554 21.90 5.96 5.82
C GLN A 554 21.63 6.27 4.34
N PRO A 555 22.01 7.45 3.84
CA PRO A 555 21.87 7.77 2.43
C PRO A 555 22.55 6.70 1.55
N GLU A 556 21.78 6.06 0.67
CA GLU A 556 22.27 5.08 -0.29
C GLU A 556 22.36 5.72 -1.68
N GLN A 557 23.56 5.98 -2.16
CA GLN A 557 23.75 6.55 -3.49
C GLN A 557 23.42 5.52 -4.57
N THR A 558 22.46 5.82 -5.42
CA THR A 558 22.00 4.94 -6.52
C THR A 558 22.33 5.51 -7.90
N VAL A 559 22.55 6.81 -8.00
CA VAL A 559 22.84 7.53 -9.25
C VAL A 559 24.17 8.30 -9.12
N SER A 560 25.00 8.21 -10.17
CA SER A 560 26.21 9.02 -10.35
C SER A 560 26.40 9.29 -11.84
N ALA A 561 25.84 10.40 -12.32
CA ALA A 561 25.80 10.72 -13.76
C ALA A 561 27.08 11.37 -14.27
N SER A 562 27.94 11.87 -13.39
CA SER A 562 29.23 12.54 -13.75
C SER A 562 29.06 13.68 -14.78
N LEU A 563 28.20 14.64 -14.48
CA LEU A 563 27.87 15.76 -15.38
C LEU A 563 28.98 16.81 -15.39
N SER A 564 29.20 17.42 -16.58
CA SER A 564 30.11 18.54 -16.71
C SER A 564 29.57 19.80 -16.02
N ALA A 565 30.48 20.66 -15.53
CA ALA A 565 30.08 21.92 -14.90
C ALA A 565 29.31 22.83 -15.88
N GLU A 566 29.65 22.78 -17.17
CA GLU A 566 28.97 23.55 -18.21
C GLU A 566 27.51 23.08 -18.42
N THR A 567 27.29 21.77 -18.43
CA THR A 567 25.94 21.18 -18.50
C THR A 567 25.10 21.58 -17.29
N LEU A 568 25.67 21.43 -16.09
CA LEU A 568 24.98 21.80 -14.85
C LEU A 568 24.62 23.28 -14.81
N ASP A 569 25.54 24.19 -15.17
CA ASP A 569 25.26 25.62 -15.20
C ASP A 569 24.16 25.95 -16.22
N ALA A 570 24.20 25.37 -17.40
CA ALA A 570 23.19 25.60 -18.44
C ALA A 570 21.80 25.10 -18.03
N VAL A 571 21.70 23.87 -17.48
CA VAL A 571 20.41 23.23 -17.15
C VAL A 571 19.84 23.85 -15.89
N ARG A 572 20.62 23.90 -14.78
CA ARG A 572 20.17 24.52 -13.52
C ARG A 572 19.90 26.00 -13.66
N GLY A 573 20.75 26.72 -14.44
CA GLY A 573 20.53 28.12 -14.76
C GLY A 573 19.24 28.37 -15.54
N GLY A 574 18.88 27.50 -16.51
CA GLY A 574 17.62 27.58 -17.23
C GLY A 574 16.40 27.33 -16.33
N MET A 575 16.49 26.41 -15.35
CA MET A 575 15.47 26.20 -14.32
C MET A 575 15.31 27.40 -13.38
N TYR A 576 16.42 28.00 -12.98
CA TYR A 576 16.43 29.21 -12.18
C TYR A 576 15.76 30.40 -12.88
N ASP A 577 16.11 30.62 -14.16
CA ASP A 577 15.52 31.67 -14.98
C ASP A 577 14.01 31.43 -15.18
N ALA A 578 13.56 30.16 -15.31
CA ALA A 578 12.14 29.83 -15.41
C ALA A 578 11.35 30.22 -14.16
N ALA A 579 11.95 30.09 -12.98
CA ALA A 579 11.34 30.49 -11.73
C ALA A 579 11.34 32.01 -11.49
N ARG A 580 12.30 32.75 -12.02
CA ARG A 580 12.39 34.21 -11.81
C ARG A 580 11.62 35.03 -12.84
N SER A 581 11.75 34.72 -14.11
CA SER A 581 11.21 35.53 -15.20
C SER A 581 10.53 34.72 -16.31
N GLY A 582 10.54 33.39 -16.18
CA GLY A 582 9.95 32.47 -17.14
C GLY A 582 8.54 32.04 -16.77
N THR A 583 8.27 30.75 -16.98
CA THR A 583 6.93 30.15 -16.93
C THR A 583 6.22 30.24 -15.59
N VAL A 584 6.95 30.32 -14.46
CA VAL A 584 6.37 30.37 -13.10
C VAL A 584 6.83 31.56 -12.27
N GLY A 585 7.47 32.56 -12.87
CA GLY A 585 8.03 33.72 -12.16
C GLY A 585 7.04 34.49 -11.28
N ARG A 586 5.74 34.41 -11.54
CA ARG A 586 4.71 35.06 -10.71
C ARG A 586 4.41 34.31 -9.40
N VAL A 587 4.55 32.99 -9.38
CA VAL A 587 4.27 32.18 -8.19
C VAL A 587 5.35 32.43 -7.12
N PHE A 588 6.61 32.57 -7.57
CA PHE A 588 7.77 32.68 -6.68
C PHE A 588 8.37 34.11 -6.60
N ALA A 589 7.61 35.12 -7.07
CA ALA A 589 8.11 36.50 -7.16
C ALA A 589 8.47 37.09 -5.78
N ASP A 590 7.71 36.74 -4.77
CA ASP A 590 7.81 37.29 -3.42
C ASP A 590 8.48 36.32 -2.42
N CYS A 591 9.03 35.18 -2.90
CA CYS A 591 9.72 34.21 -2.06
C CYS A 591 11.07 34.76 -1.58
N GLY A 592 11.39 34.55 -0.29
CA GLY A 592 12.65 34.98 0.32
C GLY A 592 13.86 34.09 -0.07
N TYR A 593 13.70 33.15 -0.98
CA TYR A 593 14.72 32.17 -1.40
C TYR A 593 14.80 32.05 -2.93
N ASP A 594 15.97 31.63 -3.42
CA ASP A 594 16.17 31.33 -4.82
C ASP A 594 15.75 29.88 -5.12
N ILE A 595 14.99 29.68 -6.19
CA ILE A 595 14.43 28.38 -6.61
C ILE A 595 14.77 28.08 -8.07
N ALA A 596 14.96 26.82 -8.39
CA ALA A 596 15.04 26.31 -9.76
C ALA A 596 13.83 25.45 -10.06
N ALA A 597 13.13 25.70 -11.17
CA ALA A 597 11.85 25.07 -11.44
C ALA A 597 11.63 24.73 -12.91
N LYS A 598 10.72 23.76 -13.14
CA LYS A 598 10.23 23.40 -14.47
C LYS A 598 8.78 22.98 -14.43
N THR A 599 7.95 23.58 -15.28
CA THR A 599 6.58 23.13 -15.52
C THR A 599 6.52 21.97 -16.52
N GLY A 600 5.57 21.08 -16.32
CA GLY A 600 5.15 20.04 -17.25
C GLY A 600 3.67 20.17 -17.57
N THR A 601 3.29 19.95 -18.81
CA THR A 601 1.90 19.81 -19.24
C THR A 601 1.84 18.55 -20.08
N ALA A 602 1.13 17.55 -19.57
CA ALA A 602 0.99 16.25 -20.22
C ALA A 602 -0.37 16.15 -20.89
N GLN A 603 -0.37 16.02 -22.21
CA GLN A 603 -1.60 15.77 -22.96
C GLN A 603 -2.11 14.35 -22.67
N ILE A 604 -3.41 14.22 -22.48
CA ILE A 604 -4.09 12.95 -22.31
C ILE A 604 -5.12 12.76 -23.42
N SER A 605 -5.48 11.52 -23.71
CA SER A 605 -6.39 11.18 -24.82
C SER A 605 -7.82 11.66 -24.60
N SER A 606 -8.22 11.89 -23.35
CA SER A 606 -9.56 12.36 -22.98
C SER A 606 -9.49 13.35 -21.81
N GLY A 607 -10.16 14.48 -21.93
CA GLY A 607 -10.20 15.51 -20.88
C GLY A 607 -9.14 16.60 -21.03
N ASN A 608 -8.90 17.31 -19.94
CA ASN A 608 -7.88 18.35 -19.86
C ASN A 608 -6.50 17.71 -19.60
N SER A 609 -5.44 18.39 -20.01
CA SER A 609 -4.07 17.95 -19.73
C SER A 609 -3.79 17.86 -18.25
N ASN A 610 -2.93 16.92 -17.83
CA ASN A 610 -2.38 16.90 -16.49
C ASN A 610 -1.37 18.02 -16.33
N ALA A 611 -1.46 18.74 -15.21
CA ALA A 611 -0.50 19.77 -14.83
C ALA A 611 0.57 19.16 -13.92
N LEU A 612 1.84 19.39 -14.25
CA LEU A 612 2.99 18.96 -13.47
C LEU A 612 3.89 20.15 -13.17
N PHE A 613 4.49 20.10 -12.00
CA PHE A 613 5.50 21.06 -11.58
C PHE A 613 6.59 20.33 -10.83
N ALA A 614 7.84 20.72 -11.06
CA ALA A 614 9.00 20.16 -10.41
C ALA A 614 10.01 21.26 -10.10
N CYS A 615 10.57 21.26 -8.89
CA CYS A 615 11.53 22.29 -8.46
C CYS A 615 12.45 21.77 -7.37
N TYR A 616 13.49 22.54 -7.09
CA TYR A 616 14.29 22.40 -5.88
C TYR A 616 14.67 23.77 -5.33
N ALA A 617 14.87 23.85 -4.03
CA ALA A 617 15.28 25.05 -3.31
C ALA A 617 16.15 24.72 -2.09
N PRO A 618 17.01 25.68 -1.63
CA PRO A 618 17.50 26.84 -2.38
C PRO A 618 18.32 26.46 -3.62
N PHE A 619 18.46 27.36 -4.57
CA PHE A 619 19.17 27.11 -5.83
C PHE A 619 20.63 26.69 -5.67
N VAL A 620 21.36 27.35 -4.73
CA VAL A 620 22.81 27.14 -4.57
C VAL A 620 23.11 25.94 -3.67
N TYR A 621 22.36 25.78 -2.59
CA TYR A 621 22.50 24.68 -1.61
C TYR A 621 21.14 23.99 -1.49
N PRO A 622 20.82 23.05 -2.37
CA PRO A 622 19.52 22.39 -2.36
C PRO A 622 19.25 21.70 -1.03
N GLN A 623 18.04 21.88 -0.49
CA GLN A 623 17.61 21.24 0.75
C GLN A 623 16.28 20.48 0.56
N ILE A 624 15.51 20.87 -0.47
CA ILE A 624 14.23 20.25 -0.76
C ILE A 624 13.99 20.22 -2.27
N ALA A 625 13.57 19.08 -2.79
CA ALA A 625 13.05 18.91 -4.15
C ALA A 625 11.55 18.58 -4.06
N VAL A 626 10.72 19.34 -4.80
CA VAL A 626 9.26 19.20 -4.73
C VAL A 626 8.69 18.93 -6.12
N VAL A 627 7.79 17.96 -6.20
CA VAL A 627 6.99 17.66 -7.40
C VAL A 627 5.51 17.69 -7.04
N CYS A 628 4.74 18.45 -7.82
CA CYS A 628 3.28 18.48 -7.72
C CYS A 628 2.67 18.02 -9.05
N VAL A 629 1.61 17.20 -8.96
CA VAL A 629 0.82 16.74 -10.10
C VAL A 629 -0.66 17.01 -9.81
N ILE A 630 -1.37 17.57 -10.78
CA ILE A 630 -2.83 17.76 -10.74
C ILE A 630 -3.42 17.10 -11.99
N GLU A 631 -4.21 16.06 -11.81
CA GLU A 631 -4.93 15.41 -12.91
C GLU A 631 -5.96 16.39 -13.49
N ASN A 632 -6.04 16.46 -14.81
CA ASN A 632 -6.90 17.43 -15.51
C ASN A 632 -6.65 18.91 -15.15
N GLY A 633 -5.47 19.22 -14.62
CA GLY A 633 -5.09 20.55 -14.14
C GLY A 633 -4.81 21.59 -15.22
N THR A 634 -4.99 21.25 -16.50
CA THR A 634 -4.87 22.06 -17.72
C THR A 634 -3.46 22.52 -18.06
N ASP A 635 -2.82 23.33 -17.24
CA ASP A 635 -1.49 23.93 -17.49
C ASP A 635 -0.55 23.67 -16.32
N GLY A 636 0.69 23.32 -16.61
CA GLY A 636 1.70 23.05 -15.57
C GLY A 636 1.92 24.21 -14.59
N TYR A 637 1.55 25.43 -14.96
CA TYR A 637 1.53 26.57 -14.03
C TYR A 637 0.62 26.33 -12.81
N ASN A 638 -0.51 25.63 -13.01
CA ASN A 638 -1.46 25.35 -11.93
C ASN A 638 -0.89 24.39 -10.88
N ALA A 639 0.05 23.55 -11.25
CA ALA A 639 0.73 22.65 -10.30
C ALA A 639 1.87 23.33 -9.53
N ALA A 640 2.24 24.57 -9.88
CA ALA A 640 3.31 25.30 -9.18
C ALA A 640 2.85 25.91 -7.84
N ALA A 641 1.58 26.34 -7.76
CA ALA A 641 1.07 27.02 -6.57
C ALA A 641 1.16 26.18 -5.28
N PRO A 642 0.86 24.86 -5.28
CA PRO A 642 0.97 24.06 -4.06
C PRO A 642 2.41 23.85 -3.56
N ALA A 643 3.42 24.01 -4.39
CA ALA A 643 4.81 23.80 -4.00
C ALA A 643 5.36 24.94 -3.15
N GLU A 644 4.90 26.17 -3.38
CA GLU A 644 5.42 27.37 -2.67
C GLU A 644 5.24 27.27 -1.15
N PRO A 645 4.04 27.01 -0.59
CA PRO A 645 3.86 26.92 0.86
C PRO A 645 4.67 25.78 1.50
N VAL A 646 4.86 24.67 0.77
CA VAL A 646 5.67 23.53 1.22
C VAL A 646 7.13 23.96 1.39
N ILE A 647 7.69 24.62 0.36
CA ILE A 647 9.09 25.08 0.39
C ILE A 647 9.29 26.15 1.45
N SER A 648 8.40 27.17 1.52
CA SER A 648 8.45 28.25 2.51
C SER A 648 8.38 27.69 3.93
N SER A 649 7.46 26.76 4.20
CA SER A 649 7.35 26.10 5.50
C SER A 649 8.63 25.33 5.88
N TYR A 650 9.21 24.60 4.94
CA TYR A 650 10.42 23.82 5.19
C TYR A 650 11.65 24.70 5.44
N LEU A 651 11.80 25.80 4.72
CA LEU A 651 12.91 26.73 4.85
C LEU A 651 12.74 27.73 5.99
N GLY A 652 11.57 27.74 6.68
CA GLY A 652 11.27 28.66 7.79
C GLY A 652 11.07 30.10 7.34
N GLN A 653 10.51 30.32 6.15
CA GLN A 653 10.32 31.63 5.52
C GLN A 653 8.84 32.09 5.61
#